data_86859dd58b57d75ee5f46735f8400a11
#
_entry.id   86859dd58b57d75ee5f46735f8400a11
#
_cell.length_a   1.000
_cell.length_b   1.000
_cell.length_c   1.000
_cell.angle_alpha   90.00
_cell.angle_beta   90.00
_cell.angle_gamma   90.00
#
_symmetry.space_group_name_H-M   'P 1'
#
loop_
_entity.id
_entity.type
_entity.pdbx_description
1 polymer ?
#
loop_
_entity_poly.entity_id
_entity_poly.type
_entity_poly.pdbx_seq_one_letter_code
_entity_poly.pdbx_strand_id
1 'polypeptide(L)'
;MSKTVAKLASYTDKPLAQCSNLELFNALVHLVQDTAKNTGFNQGKKKLYYISAEFLIGKLLSNNLINLGLYDNIKEELAKAGKDLTQLEEFELEPSLGNGGLGRLAACFLDSCATLGLSADGVGLAYHCGLFKQVFENQKQNETPDQWLRWGQESWLRRTDKSYQVQFGDFALDSTMYEITVTGYEGKSGLLRLFDVDSVDERLIKSGIHFDKSKIAENMTLFLYPDDSDEAGRLLRVYQQYFMVSNAAQLILEESIARGSNLHDLDEYAAVQINDTHPSMVIPELIRLLEARGIKESEAIEIVTKVCAYTNHTILAEALEKWPSHYLEKVAPQLMPIIRRLDEKVRSEYSDPCVGIIDGNGLVHMANMDIHYTHSINGVAALHTEILKNSELNAFYKIYPEKFNNKTNGITFRRWILESNPKLAKLITDAIGDGWKKDADELEKLLAFAEDDAVLKKLAAIKKENKAAFGEWIKLHQGTEIDDNAVFDVQSKRLHEYKRQQLNLLWIIREYQQIKAGKIPARPITAIFGAKAAPAYVIAKDIIHAILSLSKVIDADPQVNPYLKVVMIENYNVTAAEKLIPAADISEQISLASKEASGTGNMKFMLNGALTLGTMDGANVEIAQLVGEDNIYTFGASSDDVIALYANGSYNARKYYDENEELRKAVDFLTSQEMLSVGNGENLYRLHNELVGKDWFMTFLDFEDYCETKERMLEDLADEKGWAKKALVNIAKAGFFSSDRTIAEYNKDIWHL
;
A
#
# COMPACT_ATOMS: atom_id res chain seq x y z
N MET A 1 -32.22 -24.39 11.28
CA MET A 1 -30.97 -24.28 10.54
C MET A 1 -31.19 -23.30 9.42
N SER A 2 -30.43 -22.20 9.33
CA SER A 2 -30.59 -21.23 8.22
C SER A 2 -30.20 -21.89 6.89
N LYS A 3 -30.70 -21.36 5.77
CA LYS A 3 -30.31 -21.86 4.43
C LYS A 3 -28.79 -21.84 4.23
N THR A 4 -28.13 -20.84 4.78
CA THR A 4 -26.67 -20.65 4.69
C THR A 4 -25.94 -21.77 5.42
N VAL A 5 -26.40 -22.13 6.62
CA VAL A 5 -25.79 -23.21 7.42
C VAL A 5 -26.04 -24.58 6.83
N ALA A 6 -27.24 -24.80 6.25
CA ALA A 6 -27.52 -26.03 5.50
C ALA A 6 -26.57 -26.18 4.31
N LYS A 7 -26.28 -25.06 3.62
CA LYS A 7 -25.30 -25.04 2.53
C LYS A 7 -23.87 -25.27 3.02
N LEU A 8 -23.44 -24.61 4.14
CA LEU A 8 -22.14 -24.86 4.75
C LEU A 8 -21.95 -26.34 5.13
N ALA A 9 -22.97 -26.94 5.76
CA ALA A 9 -22.95 -28.36 6.14
C ALA A 9 -22.87 -29.30 4.92
N SER A 10 -23.28 -28.87 3.73
CA SER A 10 -23.16 -29.68 2.51
C SER A 10 -21.72 -29.79 1.97
N TYR A 11 -20.81 -28.99 2.45
CA TYR A 11 -19.38 -29.06 2.11
C TYR A 11 -18.57 -29.85 3.16
N THR A 12 -19.23 -30.45 4.15
CA THR A 12 -18.59 -31.26 5.19
C THR A 12 -19.20 -32.67 5.22
N ASP A 13 -18.35 -33.68 5.46
CA ASP A 13 -18.79 -35.08 5.56
C ASP A 13 -19.36 -35.45 6.94
N LYS A 14 -19.34 -34.51 7.88
CA LYS A 14 -19.72 -34.72 9.29
C LYS A 14 -20.33 -33.43 9.89
N PRO A 15 -21.05 -33.54 11.03
CA PRO A 15 -21.61 -32.35 11.69
C PRO A 15 -20.55 -31.28 11.99
N LEU A 16 -20.88 -29.99 11.88
CA LEU A 16 -19.94 -28.88 12.05
C LEU A 16 -19.16 -28.94 13.38
N ALA A 17 -19.82 -29.39 14.48
CA ALA A 17 -19.17 -29.55 15.77
C ALA A 17 -18.04 -30.59 15.79
N GLN A 18 -18.07 -31.57 14.89
CA GLN A 18 -17.08 -32.64 14.77
C GLN A 18 -15.98 -32.36 13.73
N CYS A 19 -16.14 -31.31 12.94
CA CYS A 19 -15.14 -30.91 11.97
C CYS A 19 -13.91 -30.28 12.65
N SER A 20 -12.74 -30.51 12.08
CA SER A 20 -11.54 -29.74 12.42
C SER A 20 -11.67 -28.28 11.92
N ASN A 21 -10.87 -27.39 12.47
CA ASN A 21 -10.86 -26.01 12.00
C ASN A 21 -10.44 -25.89 10.52
N LEU A 22 -9.53 -26.72 10.04
CA LEU A 22 -9.14 -26.75 8.63
C LEU A 22 -10.29 -27.20 7.71
N GLU A 23 -11.03 -28.25 8.10
CA GLU A 23 -12.20 -28.69 7.33
C GLU A 23 -13.28 -27.61 7.25
N LEU A 24 -13.51 -26.89 8.35
CA LEU A 24 -14.46 -25.78 8.37
C LEU A 24 -13.96 -24.58 7.54
N PHE A 25 -12.67 -24.25 7.63
CA PHE A 25 -12.09 -23.21 6.78
C PHE A 25 -12.28 -23.54 5.29
N ASN A 26 -11.93 -24.72 4.86
CA ASN A 26 -12.13 -25.16 3.46
C ASN A 26 -13.60 -25.10 3.04
N ALA A 27 -14.51 -25.56 3.90
CA ALA A 27 -15.96 -25.48 3.64
C ALA A 27 -16.46 -24.02 3.52
N LEU A 28 -15.92 -23.10 4.33
CA LEU A 28 -16.25 -21.68 4.24
C LEU A 28 -15.72 -21.04 2.95
N VAL A 29 -14.53 -21.41 2.50
CA VAL A 29 -14.00 -20.97 1.20
C VAL A 29 -14.92 -21.40 0.06
N HIS A 30 -15.36 -22.67 0.04
CA HIS A 30 -16.34 -23.16 -0.94
C HIS A 30 -17.68 -22.42 -0.87
N LEU A 31 -18.20 -22.19 0.35
CA LEU A 31 -19.44 -21.45 0.55
C LEU A 31 -19.37 -20.04 -0.05
N VAL A 32 -18.27 -19.33 0.21
CA VAL A 32 -18.03 -17.97 -0.30
C VAL A 32 -17.95 -17.99 -1.82
N GLN A 33 -17.11 -18.86 -2.39
CA GLN A 33 -16.91 -18.95 -3.83
C GLN A 33 -18.21 -19.27 -4.57
N ASP A 34 -18.99 -20.24 -4.10
CA ASP A 34 -20.27 -20.60 -4.67
C ASP A 34 -21.33 -19.51 -4.50
N THR A 35 -21.31 -18.80 -3.39
CA THR A 35 -22.25 -17.70 -3.15
C THR A 35 -21.95 -16.54 -4.08
N ALA A 36 -20.67 -16.15 -4.21
CA ALA A 36 -20.25 -15.11 -5.14
C ALA A 36 -20.58 -15.46 -6.59
N LYS A 37 -20.32 -16.72 -7.01
CA LYS A 37 -20.66 -17.21 -8.33
C LYS A 37 -22.17 -17.13 -8.61
N ASN A 38 -23.01 -17.48 -7.65
CA ASN A 38 -24.46 -17.43 -7.78
C ASN A 38 -25.01 -16.00 -7.79
N THR A 39 -24.38 -15.07 -7.08
CA THR A 39 -24.69 -13.63 -7.10
C THR A 39 -24.30 -13.03 -8.47
N GLY A 40 -23.25 -13.58 -9.08
CA GLY A 40 -22.78 -13.22 -10.42
C GLY A 40 -21.71 -12.12 -10.40
N PHE A 41 -21.26 -11.79 -11.61
CA PHE A 41 -20.20 -10.79 -11.84
C PHE A 41 -20.77 -9.55 -12.52
N ASN A 42 -20.15 -8.39 -12.22
CA ASN A 42 -20.48 -7.14 -12.90
C ASN A 42 -20.11 -7.25 -14.38
N GLN A 43 -21.00 -6.77 -15.24
CA GLN A 43 -20.86 -6.83 -16.69
C GLN A 43 -21.24 -5.50 -17.33
N GLY A 44 -20.57 -5.13 -18.41
CA GLY A 44 -20.82 -3.95 -19.22
C GLY A 44 -20.27 -4.13 -20.62
N LYS A 45 -20.73 -3.30 -21.57
CA LYS A 45 -20.13 -3.22 -22.91
C LYS A 45 -18.65 -2.85 -22.79
N LYS A 46 -18.36 -1.76 -22.05
CA LYS A 46 -17.01 -1.31 -21.73
C LYS A 46 -16.55 -1.93 -20.42
N LYS A 47 -15.29 -2.33 -20.35
CA LYS A 47 -14.68 -2.97 -19.19
C LYS A 47 -13.35 -2.31 -18.86
N LEU A 48 -13.14 -2.08 -17.58
CA LEU A 48 -11.86 -1.62 -17.05
C LEU A 48 -10.91 -2.80 -16.83
N TYR A 49 -9.68 -2.62 -17.26
CA TYR A 49 -8.53 -3.45 -16.92
C TYR A 49 -7.54 -2.59 -16.10
N TYR A 50 -7.54 -2.84 -14.79
CA TYR A 50 -6.65 -2.15 -13.85
C TYR A 50 -5.35 -2.94 -13.74
N ILE A 51 -4.31 -2.51 -14.45
CA ILE A 51 -3.04 -3.24 -14.52
C ILE A 51 -2.09 -2.73 -13.46
N SER A 52 -1.65 -3.61 -12.57
CA SER A 52 -0.75 -3.28 -11.47
C SER A 52 0.25 -4.41 -11.20
N ALA A 53 1.49 -4.04 -10.87
CA ALA A 53 2.49 -5.01 -10.41
C ALA A 53 2.12 -5.65 -9.07
N GLU A 54 1.28 -4.99 -8.27
CA GLU A 54 0.93 -5.41 -6.91
C GLU A 54 -0.56 -5.34 -6.62
N PHE A 55 -1.03 -6.34 -5.86
CA PHE A 55 -2.36 -6.35 -5.24
C PHE A 55 -2.26 -6.89 -3.82
N LEU A 56 -2.16 -6.01 -2.83
CA LEU A 56 -2.07 -6.38 -1.42
C LEU A 56 -3.48 -6.60 -0.85
N ILE A 57 -4.08 -7.73 -1.18
CA ILE A 57 -5.49 -8.01 -0.92
C ILE A 57 -5.81 -8.37 0.54
N GLY A 58 -4.83 -8.83 1.32
CA GLY A 58 -5.05 -9.29 2.70
C GLY A 58 -5.78 -10.63 2.75
N LYS A 59 -6.12 -11.09 3.96
CA LYS A 59 -6.99 -12.25 4.15
C LYS A 59 -8.38 -11.96 3.59
N LEU A 60 -9.04 -12.95 3.04
CA LEU A 60 -10.29 -12.78 2.28
C LEU A 60 -11.52 -13.35 2.97
N LEU A 61 -11.39 -14.31 3.89
CA LEU A 61 -12.53 -15.02 4.47
C LEU A 61 -13.54 -14.05 5.08
N SER A 62 -13.13 -13.28 6.09
CA SER A 62 -14.03 -12.38 6.80
C SER A 62 -14.50 -11.22 5.93
N ASN A 63 -13.62 -10.63 5.13
CA ASN A 63 -14.00 -9.59 4.19
C ASN A 63 -15.08 -10.04 3.21
N ASN A 64 -14.94 -11.24 2.64
CA ASN A 64 -15.90 -11.81 1.73
C ASN A 64 -17.23 -12.15 2.44
N LEU A 65 -17.17 -12.70 3.65
CA LEU A 65 -18.38 -12.98 4.43
C LEU A 65 -19.16 -11.69 4.77
N ILE A 66 -18.46 -10.61 5.09
CA ILE A 66 -19.06 -9.29 5.33
C ILE A 66 -19.71 -8.77 4.04
N ASN A 67 -18.98 -8.77 2.92
CA ASN A 67 -19.47 -8.27 1.65
C ASN A 67 -20.70 -9.05 1.15
N LEU A 68 -20.75 -10.35 1.39
CA LEU A 68 -21.88 -11.21 1.02
C LEU A 68 -23.01 -11.21 2.06
N GLY A 69 -22.90 -10.46 3.14
CA GLY A 69 -23.93 -10.39 4.21
C GLY A 69 -24.08 -11.69 5.01
N LEU A 70 -23.02 -12.52 5.07
CA LEU A 70 -23.03 -13.84 5.70
C LEU A 70 -22.35 -13.88 7.07
N TYR A 71 -21.53 -12.88 7.40
CA TYR A 71 -20.60 -12.90 8.53
C TYR A 71 -21.28 -13.19 9.87
N ASP A 72 -22.29 -12.40 10.24
CA ASP A 72 -22.95 -12.53 11.54
C ASP A 72 -23.69 -13.86 11.68
N ASN A 73 -24.38 -14.30 10.62
CA ASN A 73 -25.09 -15.59 10.62
C ASN A 73 -24.13 -16.77 10.76
N ILE A 74 -23.03 -16.77 10.03
CA ILE A 74 -22.00 -17.83 10.11
C ILE A 74 -21.35 -17.82 11.49
N LYS A 75 -20.98 -16.67 12.02
CA LYS A 75 -20.39 -16.54 13.35
C LYS A 75 -21.27 -17.10 14.44
N GLU A 76 -22.57 -16.74 14.43
CA GLU A 76 -23.56 -17.21 15.40
C GLU A 76 -23.73 -18.76 15.32
N GLU A 77 -23.86 -19.28 14.11
CA GLU A 77 -24.08 -20.73 13.92
C GLU A 77 -22.84 -21.57 14.25
N LEU A 78 -21.65 -21.08 13.94
CA LEU A 78 -20.39 -21.73 14.37
C LEU A 78 -20.28 -21.74 15.89
N ALA A 79 -20.63 -20.63 16.57
CA ALA A 79 -20.65 -20.55 18.02
C ALA A 79 -21.61 -21.59 18.65
N LYS A 80 -22.81 -21.80 18.06
CA LYS A 80 -23.74 -22.88 18.48
C LYS A 80 -23.15 -24.27 18.32
N ALA A 81 -22.25 -24.45 17.34
CA ALA A 81 -21.51 -25.70 17.15
C ALA A 81 -20.24 -25.82 18.02
N GLY A 82 -19.98 -24.84 18.90
CA GLY A 82 -18.78 -24.81 19.75
C GLY A 82 -17.51 -24.45 18.98
N LYS A 83 -17.65 -23.71 17.85
CA LYS A 83 -16.55 -23.25 17.00
C LYS A 83 -16.47 -21.73 17.01
N ASP A 84 -15.25 -21.22 16.87
CA ASP A 84 -14.99 -19.77 16.81
C ASP A 84 -14.48 -19.39 15.43
N LEU A 85 -15.20 -18.49 14.74
CA LEU A 85 -14.84 -18.02 13.42
C LEU A 85 -13.45 -17.38 13.42
N THR A 86 -13.07 -16.65 14.48
CA THR A 86 -11.76 -16.01 14.57
C THR A 86 -10.61 -17.03 14.58
N GLN A 87 -10.83 -18.21 15.16
CA GLN A 87 -9.86 -19.29 15.10
C GLN A 87 -9.75 -19.92 13.71
N LEU A 88 -10.84 -19.89 12.93
CA LEU A 88 -10.82 -20.37 11.55
C LEU A 88 -10.07 -19.41 10.63
N GLU A 89 -10.18 -18.10 10.87
CA GLU A 89 -9.44 -17.06 10.15
C GLU A 89 -7.91 -17.21 10.28
N GLU A 90 -7.42 -17.78 11.40
CA GLU A 90 -5.98 -18.04 11.61
C GLU A 90 -5.43 -19.15 10.69
N PHE A 91 -6.28 -19.99 10.10
CA PHE A 91 -5.86 -20.97 9.10
C PHE A 91 -5.59 -20.35 7.73
N GLU A 92 -6.19 -19.20 7.45
CA GLU A 92 -5.94 -18.48 6.20
C GLU A 92 -4.55 -17.86 6.20
N LEU A 93 -3.76 -18.22 5.20
CA LEU A 93 -2.52 -17.49 4.92
C LEU A 93 -2.87 -16.23 4.15
N GLU A 94 -2.30 -15.10 4.57
CA GLU A 94 -2.45 -13.84 3.85
C GLU A 94 -1.79 -13.95 2.47
N PRO A 95 -2.51 -13.73 1.36
CA PRO A 95 -1.92 -13.73 0.04
C PRO A 95 -0.83 -12.66 -0.09
N SER A 96 0.36 -13.08 -0.53
CA SER A 96 1.53 -12.21 -0.65
C SER A 96 1.73 -11.75 -2.09
N LEU A 97 0.84 -10.89 -2.58
CA LEU A 97 0.77 -10.40 -3.95
C LEU A 97 1.06 -8.90 -4.07
N GLY A 98 1.55 -8.28 -3.01
CA GLY A 98 1.84 -6.85 -2.98
C GLY A 98 2.57 -6.41 -1.72
N ASN A 99 2.92 -5.14 -1.68
CA ASN A 99 3.57 -4.51 -0.54
C ASN A 99 3.18 -3.03 -0.42
N GLY A 100 2.94 -2.57 0.80
CA GLY A 100 2.72 -1.16 1.10
C GLY A 100 1.52 -0.51 0.44
N GLY A 101 1.64 0.81 0.18
CA GLY A 101 0.53 1.66 -0.23
C GLY A 101 -0.02 1.37 -1.62
N LEU A 102 0.85 1.15 -2.63
CA LEU A 102 0.44 0.92 -4.01
C LEU A 102 -0.43 -0.34 -4.14
N GLY A 103 0.05 -1.46 -3.58
CA GLY A 103 -0.66 -2.73 -3.64
C GLY A 103 -1.97 -2.73 -2.85
N ARG A 104 -1.99 -2.08 -1.67
CA ARG A 104 -3.25 -1.99 -0.89
C ARG A 104 -4.26 -1.06 -1.54
N LEU A 105 -3.81 0.02 -2.17
CA LEU A 105 -4.68 0.90 -2.94
C LEU A 105 -5.37 0.15 -4.09
N ALA A 106 -4.60 -0.61 -4.87
CA ALA A 106 -5.14 -1.43 -5.94
C ALA A 106 -6.22 -2.40 -5.43
N ALA A 107 -6.01 -3.03 -4.28
CA ALA A 107 -7.01 -3.90 -3.65
C ALA A 107 -8.27 -3.13 -3.20
N CYS A 108 -8.12 -1.93 -2.61
CA CYS A 108 -9.26 -1.08 -2.26
C CYS A 108 -10.06 -0.65 -3.49
N PHE A 109 -9.40 -0.36 -4.59
CA PHE A 109 -10.03 0.06 -5.83
C PHE A 109 -10.83 -1.08 -6.48
N LEU A 110 -10.30 -2.30 -6.46
CA LEU A 110 -11.07 -3.47 -6.93
C LEU A 110 -12.32 -3.74 -6.08
N ASP A 111 -12.20 -3.65 -4.75
CA ASP A 111 -13.33 -3.75 -3.82
C ASP A 111 -14.41 -2.71 -4.16
N SER A 112 -14.03 -1.45 -4.36
CA SER A 112 -14.95 -0.38 -4.72
C SER A 112 -15.53 -0.54 -6.11
N CYS A 113 -14.75 -0.97 -7.10
CA CYS A 113 -15.29 -1.29 -8.43
C CYS A 113 -16.38 -2.36 -8.37
N ALA A 114 -16.13 -3.43 -7.61
CA ALA A 114 -17.10 -4.51 -7.43
C ALA A 114 -18.36 -4.00 -6.72
N THR A 115 -18.19 -3.23 -5.64
CA THR A 115 -19.30 -2.67 -4.83
C THR A 115 -20.16 -1.69 -5.62
N LEU A 116 -19.56 -0.85 -6.45
CA LEU A 116 -20.26 0.12 -7.29
C LEU A 116 -20.86 -0.48 -8.56
N GLY A 117 -20.74 -1.78 -8.76
CA GLY A 117 -21.35 -2.48 -9.91
C GLY A 117 -20.62 -2.26 -11.23
N LEU A 118 -19.36 -1.82 -11.20
CA LEU A 118 -18.58 -1.54 -12.40
C LEU A 118 -18.01 -2.82 -13.01
N SER A 119 -18.03 -2.91 -14.33
CA SER A 119 -17.36 -3.97 -15.08
C SER A 119 -15.85 -3.71 -15.08
N ALA A 120 -15.15 -4.29 -14.11
CA ALA A 120 -13.73 -4.01 -13.87
C ALA A 120 -13.01 -5.25 -13.34
N ASP A 121 -11.82 -5.51 -13.89
CA ASP A 121 -10.90 -6.54 -13.41
C ASP A 121 -9.53 -5.94 -13.11
N GLY A 122 -8.89 -6.45 -12.04
CA GLY A 122 -7.45 -6.28 -11.82
C GLY A 122 -6.66 -7.24 -12.70
N VAL A 123 -5.47 -6.83 -13.14
CA VAL A 123 -4.56 -7.68 -13.92
C VAL A 123 -3.14 -7.55 -13.36
N GLY A 124 -2.51 -8.68 -13.02
CA GLY A 124 -1.17 -8.74 -12.45
C GLY A 124 -0.54 -10.12 -12.56
N LEU A 125 0.42 -10.41 -11.70
CA LEU A 125 1.16 -11.67 -11.66
C LEU A 125 0.89 -12.44 -10.37
N ALA A 126 0.93 -13.78 -10.45
CA ALA A 126 0.78 -14.69 -9.32
C ALA A 126 2.16 -15.01 -8.70
N TYR A 127 2.67 -14.15 -7.83
CA TYR A 127 3.96 -14.39 -7.18
C TYR A 127 3.87 -15.53 -6.15
N HIS A 128 4.75 -16.53 -6.25
CA HIS A 128 4.76 -17.70 -5.35
C HIS A 128 5.27 -17.36 -3.95
N CYS A 129 6.29 -16.51 -3.88
CA CYS A 129 6.99 -16.16 -2.64
C CYS A 129 6.80 -14.68 -2.23
N GLY A 130 5.86 -13.99 -2.83
CA GLY A 130 5.54 -12.61 -2.55
C GLY A 130 6.70 -11.64 -2.70
N LEU A 131 6.74 -10.59 -1.88
CA LEU A 131 7.91 -9.72 -1.75
C LEU A 131 9.01 -10.45 -0.98
N PHE A 132 8.80 -10.73 0.26
CA PHE A 132 9.52 -11.60 1.20
C PHE A 132 8.81 -11.58 2.56
N LYS A 133 9.08 -12.60 3.38
CA LYS A 133 8.76 -12.59 4.80
C LYS A 133 9.95 -11.99 5.55
N GLN A 134 9.69 -10.96 6.37
CA GLN A 134 10.69 -10.35 7.25
C GLN A 134 10.84 -11.15 8.53
N VAL A 135 12.08 -11.43 8.92
CA VAL A 135 12.44 -12.07 10.19
C VAL A 135 13.51 -11.23 10.87
N PHE A 136 13.38 -11.04 12.19
CA PHE A 136 14.38 -10.33 12.97
C PHE A 136 15.34 -11.29 13.66
N GLU A 137 16.62 -11.22 13.28
CA GLU A 137 17.71 -11.97 13.92
C GLU A 137 18.87 -11.02 14.23
N ASN A 138 19.39 -11.06 15.45
CA ASN A 138 20.49 -10.19 15.90
C ASN A 138 20.21 -8.69 15.66
N GLN A 139 18.98 -8.24 15.95
CA GLN A 139 18.47 -6.88 15.73
C GLN A 139 18.59 -6.43 14.25
N LYS A 140 18.50 -7.36 13.29
CA LYS A 140 18.57 -7.06 11.85
C LYS A 140 17.37 -7.66 11.14
N GLN A 141 16.97 -7.00 10.04
CA GLN A 141 16.04 -7.58 9.10
C GLN A 141 16.76 -8.64 8.26
N ASN A 142 16.19 -9.84 8.25
CA ASN A 142 16.50 -10.89 7.29
C ASN A 142 15.26 -11.19 6.45
N GLU A 143 15.46 -11.66 5.24
CA GLU A 143 14.42 -11.95 4.28
C GLU A 143 14.35 -13.45 3.99
N THR A 144 13.14 -14.00 4.01
CA THR A 144 12.83 -15.39 3.62
C THR A 144 11.67 -15.41 2.63
N PRO A 145 11.47 -16.49 1.86
CA PRO A 145 10.30 -16.61 1.00
C PRO A 145 9.00 -16.52 1.79
N ASP A 146 8.06 -15.76 1.29
CA ASP A 146 6.71 -15.65 1.88
C ASP A 146 5.76 -16.59 1.13
N GLN A 147 5.86 -17.89 1.45
CA GLN A 147 5.06 -18.94 0.86
C GLN A 147 3.64 -18.93 1.45
N TRP A 148 2.68 -18.43 0.69
CA TRP A 148 1.29 -18.27 1.11
C TRP A 148 0.33 -19.33 0.56
N LEU A 149 0.79 -20.18 -0.38
CA LEU A 149 0.04 -21.33 -0.90
C LEU A 149 0.46 -22.60 -0.18
N ARG A 150 -0.51 -23.37 0.38
CA ARG A 150 -0.24 -24.62 1.09
C ARG A 150 -1.01 -25.78 0.49
N TRP A 151 -0.37 -26.93 0.42
CA TRP A 151 -1.02 -28.19 0.06
C TRP A 151 -2.10 -28.58 1.06
N GLY A 152 -3.25 -29.08 0.56
CA GLY A 152 -4.37 -29.55 1.39
C GLY A 152 -5.26 -28.44 1.95
N GLN A 153 -4.95 -27.18 1.68
CA GLN A 153 -5.78 -26.04 2.00
C GLN A 153 -6.45 -25.51 0.73
N GLU A 154 -7.76 -25.25 0.79
CA GLU A 154 -8.44 -24.59 -0.32
C GLU A 154 -7.87 -23.19 -0.55
N SER A 155 -7.72 -22.83 -1.81
CA SER A 155 -7.13 -21.58 -2.21
C SER A 155 -8.18 -20.64 -2.81
N TRP A 156 -8.04 -19.35 -2.51
CA TRP A 156 -8.76 -18.30 -3.24
C TRP A 156 -8.33 -18.18 -4.69
N LEU A 157 -7.11 -18.59 -5.02
CA LEU A 157 -6.52 -18.56 -6.35
C LEU A 157 -7.01 -19.78 -7.16
N ARG A 158 -7.79 -19.55 -8.19
CA ARG A 158 -8.37 -20.59 -9.05
C ARG A 158 -7.73 -20.57 -10.42
N ARG A 159 -7.22 -21.72 -10.86
CA ARG A 159 -6.74 -21.90 -12.23
C ARG A 159 -7.91 -21.83 -13.22
N THR A 160 -7.70 -21.19 -14.37
CA THR A 160 -8.65 -21.15 -15.49
C THR A 160 -8.12 -21.96 -16.66
N ASP A 161 -8.96 -22.14 -17.70
CA ASP A 161 -8.56 -22.77 -18.97
C ASP A 161 -7.88 -21.79 -19.93
N LYS A 162 -7.75 -20.50 -19.53
CA LYS A 162 -7.11 -19.48 -20.36
C LYS A 162 -5.60 -19.52 -20.22
N SER A 163 -4.92 -19.55 -21.35
CA SER A 163 -3.47 -19.45 -21.43
C SER A 163 -3.07 -18.60 -22.65
N TYR A 164 -1.94 -17.92 -22.53
CA TYR A 164 -1.37 -17.14 -23.61
C TYR A 164 0.11 -17.48 -23.77
N GLN A 165 0.62 -17.32 -24.99
CA GLN A 165 2.04 -17.39 -25.23
C GLN A 165 2.62 -15.96 -25.25
N VAL A 166 3.67 -15.74 -24.48
CA VAL A 166 4.43 -14.48 -24.44
C VAL A 166 5.77 -14.71 -25.13
N GLN A 167 6.00 -13.99 -26.24
CA GLN A 167 7.24 -14.05 -26.98
C GLN A 167 8.24 -13.05 -26.43
N PHE A 168 9.37 -13.53 -25.97
CA PHE A 168 10.56 -12.76 -25.66
C PHE A 168 11.51 -12.75 -26.85
N GLY A 169 12.73 -12.20 -26.69
CA GLY A 169 13.68 -12.07 -27.78
C GLY A 169 14.00 -13.40 -28.46
N ASP A 170 14.49 -14.38 -27.71
CA ASP A 170 15.00 -15.66 -28.22
C ASP A 170 14.21 -16.88 -27.71
N PHE A 171 13.18 -16.69 -26.90
CA PHE A 171 12.30 -17.74 -26.39
C PHE A 171 10.88 -17.27 -26.19
N ALA A 172 9.97 -18.20 -25.96
CA ALA A 172 8.60 -17.92 -25.58
C ALA A 172 8.22 -18.69 -24.33
N LEU A 173 7.31 -18.14 -23.54
CA LEU A 173 6.73 -18.80 -22.37
C LEU A 173 5.24 -18.91 -22.50
N ASP A 174 4.70 -20.07 -22.16
CA ASP A 174 3.27 -20.26 -21.99
C ASP A 174 2.88 -19.78 -20.58
N SER A 175 1.84 -18.97 -20.52
CA SER A 175 1.28 -18.48 -19.27
C SER A 175 -0.10 -19.08 -19.03
N THR A 176 -0.41 -19.35 -17.78
CA THR A 176 -1.76 -19.74 -17.33
C THR A 176 -2.37 -18.59 -16.53
N MET A 177 -3.64 -18.30 -16.79
CA MET A 177 -4.40 -17.32 -16.03
C MET A 177 -5.06 -17.95 -14.80
N TYR A 178 -4.92 -17.29 -13.69
CA TYR A 178 -5.61 -17.58 -12.43
C TYR A 178 -6.56 -16.45 -12.07
N GLU A 179 -7.54 -16.73 -11.23
CA GLU A 179 -8.55 -15.78 -10.79
C GLU A 179 -8.72 -15.80 -9.29
N ILE A 180 -8.88 -14.60 -8.71
CA ILE A 180 -9.41 -14.40 -7.37
C ILE A 180 -10.70 -13.59 -7.49
N THR A 181 -11.78 -14.08 -6.87
CA THR A 181 -13.05 -13.35 -6.83
C THR A 181 -12.95 -12.18 -5.87
N VAL A 182 -13.30 -10.99 -6.34
CA VAL A 182 -13.42 -9.76 -5.56
C VAL A 182 -14.90 -9.51 -5.29
N THR A 183 -15.36 -9.83 -4.10
CA THR A 183 -16.78 -9.69 -3.73
C THR A 183 -17.16 -8.21 -3.58
N GLY A 184 -18.28 -7.81 -4.16
CA GLY A 184 -18.88 -6.50 -3.90
C GLY A 184 -19.76 -6.52 -2.64
N TYR A 185 -19.81 -5.40 -1.93
CA TYR A 185 -20.64 -5.25 -0.73
C TYR A 185 -22.14 -5.25 -1.10
N GLU A 186 -22.85 -6.29 -0.66
CA GLU A 186 -24.27 -6.53 -0.99
C GLU A 186 -24.56 -6.50 -2.51
N GLY A 187 -23.59 -6.86 -3.33
CA GLY A 187 -23.64 -6.76 -4.78
C GLY A 187 -22.97 -7.91 -5.51
N LYS A 188 -22.81 -7.72 -6.82
CA LYS A 188 -22.08 -8.64 -7.69
C LYS A 188 -20.56 -8.47 -7.48
N SER A 189 -19.80 -9.42 -7.99
CA SER A 189 -18.36 -9.48 -7.86
C SER A 189 -17.63 -8.96 -9.10
N GLY A 190 -16.34 -8.60 -8.93
CA GLY A 190 -15.33 -8.46 -9.97
C GLY A 190 -14.30 -9.58 -9.89
N LEU A 191 -13.23 -9.50 -10.66
CA LEU A 191 -12.16 -10.48 -10.69
C LEU A 191 -10.79 -9.82 -10.61
N LEU A 192 -9.87 -10.48 -9.93
CA LEU A 192 -8.44 -10.24 -10.04
C LEU A 192 -7.84 -11.35 -10.89
N ARG A 193 -7.31 -10.99 -12.07
CA ARG A 193 -6.66 -11.88 -13.03
C ARG A 193 -5.17 -11.88 -12.81
N LEU A 194 -4.62 -13.04 -12.52
CA LEU A 194 -3.21 -13.21 -12.24
C LEU A 194 -2.58 -14.22 -13.20
N PHE A 195 -1.47 -13.84 -13.80
CA PHE A 195 -0.76 -14.72 -14.74
C PHE A 195 0.45 -15.35 -14.07
N ASP A 196 0.68 -16.62 -14.41
CA ASP A 196 1.78 -17.44 -13.90
C ASP A 196 2.42 -18.25 -15.05
N VAL A 197 3.66 -18.67 -14.87
CA VAL A 197 4.32 -19.63 -15.75
C VAL A 197 4.25 -21.02 -15.12
N ASP A 198 3.90 -22.03 -15.92
CA ASP A 198 3.84 -23.42 -15.42
C ASP A 198 5.23 -24.00 -15.09
N SER A 199 6.30 -23.33 -15.53
CA SER A 199 7.70 -23.73 -15.33
C SER A 199 8.33 -23.17 -14.07
N VAL A 200 7.62 -22.41 -13.24
CA VAL A 200 8.17 -21.82 -12.01
C VAL A 200 8.73 -22.90 -11.08
N ASP A 201 9.93 -22.66 -10.52
CA ASP A 201 10.61 -23.62 -9.67
C ASP A 201 11.13 -22.98 -8.37
N GLU A 202 10.42 -23.14 -7.27
CA GLU A 202 10.81 -22.63 -5.95
C GLU A 202 12.12 -23.24 -5.43
N ARG A 203 12.55 -24.39 -5.96
CA ARG A 203 13.83 -25.04 -5.60
C ARG A 203 15.07 -24.26 -6.07
N LEU A 204 14.89 -23.24 -6.92
CA LEU A 204 15.94 -22.30 -7.27
C LEU A 204 16.42 -21.47 -6.08
N ILE A 205 15.58 -21.27 -5.07
CA ILE A 205 15.91 -20.50 -3.88
C ILE A 205 16.91 -21.30 -3.04
N LYS A 206 18.11 -20.75 -2.83
CA LYS A 206 19.23 -21.44 -2.14
C LYS A 206 19.29 -21.08 -0.65
N SER A 207 19.17 -19.78 -0.34
CA SER A 207 19.17 -19.27 1.02
C SER A 207 18.49 -17.90 1.06
N GLY A 208 17.70 -17.64 2.09
CA GLY A 208 16.93 -16.40 2.15
C GLY A 208 16.08 -16.21 0.90
N ILE A 209 16.32 -15.11 0.17
CA ILE A 209 15.62 -14.80 -1.10
C ILE A 209 16.58 -14.89 -2.31
N HIS A 210 17.73 -15.53 -2.18
CA HIS A 210 18.73 -15.62 -3.25
C HIS A 210 18.46 -16.81 -4.18
N PHE A 211 18.48 -16.53 -5.48
CA PHE A 211 18.29 -17.51 -6.54
C PHE A 211 19.05 -17.10 -7.81
N ASP A 212 19.19 -18.03 -8.75
CA ASP A 212 19.79 -17.76 -10.06
C ASP A 212 18.83 -16.97 -10.94
N LYS A 213 19.08 -15.65 -11.06
CA LYS A 213 18.25 -14.70 -11.80
C LYS A 213 18.30 -14.91 -13.33
N SER A 214 19.25 -15.70 -13.84
CA SER A 214 19.39 -15.98 -15.28
C SER A 214 18.36 -17.01 -15.80
N LYS A 215 17.75 -17.78 -14.91
CA LYS A 215 16.78 -18.82 -15.24
C LYS A 215 15.36 -18.25 -15.35
N ILE A 216 15.13 -17.41 -16.37
CA ILE A 216 13.92 -16.62 -16.51
C ILE A 216 12.64 -17.47 -16.55
N ALA A 217 12.65 -18.61 -17.25
CA ALA A 217 11.48 -19.49 -17.34
C ALA A 217 11.07 -20.06 -15.98
N GLU A 218 12.01 -20.29 -15.07
CA GLU A 218 11.74 -20.89 -13.75
C GLU A 218 11.59 -19.86 -12.65
N ASN A 219 11.96 -18.59 -12.87
CA ASN A 219 11.94 -17.58 -11.83
C ASN A 219 10.99 -16.40 -12.09
N MET A 220 10.30 -16.38 -13.24
CA MET A 220 9.45 -15.27 -13.69
C MET A 220 8.47 -14.77 -12.62
N THR A 221 7.83 -15.67 -11.91
CA THR A 221 6.78 -15.40 -10.91
C THR A 221 7.17 -15.85 -9.49
N LEU A 222 8.49 -16.01 -9.20
CA LEU A 222 8.91 -16.33 -7.84
C LEU A 222 8.67 -15.19 -6.87
N PHE A 223 9.22 -14.01 -7.14
CA PHE A 223 9.18 -12.86 -6.23
C PHE A 223 8.68 -11.60 -6.92
N LEU A 224 7.87 -10.84 -6.19
CA LEU A 224 7.60 -9.43 -6.47
C LEU A 224 8.87 -8.62 -6.16
N TYR A 225 9.30 -7.74 -7.06
CA TYR A 225 10.49 -6.90 -6.91
C TYR A 225 11.74 -7.68 -6.50
N PRO A 226 12.21 -8.60 -7.34
CA PRO A 226 13.48 -9.28 -7.09
C PRO A 226 14.60 -8.27 -6.90
N ASP A 227 15.63 -8.66 -6.12
CA ASP A 227 16.80 -7.82 -5.89
C ASP A 227 17.41 -7.37 -7.22
N ASP A 228 17.42 -6.06 -7.44
CA ASP A 228 17.88 -5.38 -8.66
C ASP A 228 19.22 -4.62 -8.47
N SER A 229 19.96 -4.99 -7.45
CA SER A 229 21.31 -4.46 -7.20
C SER A 229 22.29 -4.81 -8.31
N ASP A 230 22.05 -5.89 -9.06
CA ASP A 230 22.81 -6.32 -10.22
C ASP A 230 22.02 -6.23 -11.55
N GLU A 231 22.73 -6.39 -12.66
CA GLU A 231 22.12 -6.32 -14.00
C GLU A 231 21.07 -7.42 -14.23
N ALA A 232 21.33 -8.63 -13.73
CA ALA A 232 20.42 -9.77 -13.91
C ALA A 232 19.09 -9.52 -13.20
N GLY A 233 19.11 -8.90 -12.01
CA GLY A 233 17.90 -8.49 -11.29
C GLY A 233 17.13 -7.39 -12.00
N ARG A 234 17.82 -6.38 -12.52
CA ARG A 234 17.18 -5.31 -13.32
C ARG A 234 16.54 -5.88 -14.58
N LEU A 235 17.23 -6.76 -15.30
CA LEU A 235 16.66 -7.46 -16.45
C LEU A 235 15.44 -8.31 -16.07
N LEU A 236 15.49 -9.04 -14.96
CA LEU A 236 14.37 -9.85 -14.50
C LEU A 236 13.12 -8.99 -14.26
N ARG A 237 13.27 -7.78 -13.68
CA ARG A 237 12.17 -6.84 -13.52
C ARG A 237 11.55 -6.44 -14.87
N VAL A 238 12.36 -6.19 -15.89
CA VAL A 238 11.86 -5.90 -17.25
C VAL A 238 11.13 -7.09 -17.84
N TYR A 239 11.64 -8.31 -17.67
CA TYR A 239 10.98 -9.55 -18.07
C TYR A 239 9.59 -9.69 -17.40
N GLN A 240 9.50 -9.47 -16.09
CA GLN A 240 8.25 -9.53 -15.34
C GLN A 240 7.24 -8.50 -15.84
N GLN A 241 7.66 -7.26 -16.06
CA GLN A 241 6.78 -6.19 -16.57
C GLN A 241 6.27 -6.53 -17.96
N TYR A 242 7.11 -7.00 -18.87
CA TYR A 242 6.68 -7.39 -20.21
C TYR A 242 5.76 -8.61 -20.18
N PHE A 243 6.07 -9.62 -19.37
CA PHE A 243 5.20 -10.78 -19.18
C PHE A 243 3.81 -10.38 -18.71
N MET A 244 3.72 -9.48 -17.73
CA MET A 244 2.44 -8.96 -17.23
C MET A 244 1.65 -8.24 -18.33
N VAL A 245 2.26 -7.29 -19.03
CA VAL A 245 1.53 -6.46 -20.01
C VAL A 245 1.18 -7.20 -21.29
N SER A 246 2.00 -8.15 -21.73
CA SER A 246 1.69 -8.97 -22.92
C SER A 246 0.48 -9.86 -22.67
N ASN A 247 0.40 -10.50 -21.49
CA ASN A 247 -0.77 -11.24 -21.08
C ASN A 247 -2.02 -10.34 -20.97
N ALA A 248 -1.88 -9.17 -20.34
CA ALA A 248 -2.96 -8.20 -20.22
C ALA A 248 -3.48 -7.75 -21.59
N ALA A 249 -2.60 -7.37 -22.50
CA ALA A 249 -2.96 -6.90 -23.83
C ALA A 249 -3.70 -7.98 -24.64
N GLN A 250 -3.24 -9.23 -24.60
CA GLN A 250 -3.92 -10.35 -25.27
C GLN A 250 -5.31 -10.57 -24.68
N LEU A 251 -5.46 -10.57 -23.34
CA LEU A 251 -6.75 -10.69 -22.66
C LEU A 251 -7.71 -9.56 -23.05
N ILE A 252 -7.23 -8.30 -23.06
CA ILE A 252 -8.03 -7.12 -23.42
C ILE A 252 -8.62 -7.26 -24.81
N LEU A 253 -7.80 -7.61 -25.80
CA LEU A 253 -8.26 -7.74 -27.19
C LEU A 253 -9.23 -8.91 -27.36
N GLU A 254 -8.91 -10.08 -26.78
CA GLU A 254 -9.78 -11.27 -26.83
C GLU A 254 -11.15 -10.99 -26.22
N GLU A 255 -11.19 -10.45 -25.01
CA GLU A 255 -12.45 -10.16 -24.33
C GLU A 255 -13.24 -9.03 -25.00
N SER A 256 -12.57 -8.04 -25.62
CA SER A 256 -13.23 -6.96 -26.35
C SER A 256 -13.88 -7.48 -27.62
N ILE A 257 -13.20 -8.34 -28.37
CA ILE A 257 -13.78 -9.03 -29.54
C ILE A 257 -14.97 -9.88 -29.12
N ALA A 258 -14.87 -10.63 -28.02
CA ALA A 258 -15.96 -11.45 -27.51
C ALA A 258 -17.21 -10.64 -27.14
N ARG A 259 -17.04 -9.38 -26.74
CA ARG A 259 -18.13 -8.42 -26.45
C ARG A 259 -18.65 -7.69 -27.71
N GLY A 260 -18.03 -7.91 -28.87
CA GLY A 260 -18.50 -7.38 -30.15
C GLY A 260 -17.66 -6.26 -30.75
N SER A 261 -16.47 -5.97 -30.21
CA SER A 261 -15.54 -4.99 -30.80
C SER A 261 -14.96 -5.50 -32.12
N ASN A 262 -14.83 -4.61 -33.09
CA ASN A 262 -14.06 -4.85 -34.33
C ASN A 262 -12.61 -4.33 -34.21
N LEU A 263 -12.20 -3.91 -33.00
CA LEU A 263 -10.94 -3.31 -32.60
C LEU A 263 -10.70 -1.87 -33.08
N HIS A 264 -11.35 -1.39 -34.12
CA HIS A 264 -11.34 0.02 -34.50
C HIS A 264 -12.09 0.91 -33.49
N ASP A 265 -13.00 0.32 -32.74
CA ASP A 265 -13.84 0.91 -31.68
C ASP A 265 -13.45 0.41 -30.28
N LEU A 266 -12.19 0.02 -30.08
CA LEU A 266 -11.72 -0.60 -28.82
C LEU A 266 -11.98 0.29 -27.60
N ASP A 267 -11.93 1.61 -27.74
CA ASP A 267 -12.21 2.59 -26.68
C ASP A 267 -13.67 2.56 -26.19
N GLU A 268 -14.59 1.99 -26.97
CA GLU A 268 -15.96 1.74 -26.51
C GLU A 268 -16.11 0.43 -25.72
N TYR A 269 -15.10 -0.45 -25.73
CA TYR A 269 -15.13 -1.78 -25.09
C TYR A 269 -14.11 -1.96 -23.98
N ALA A 270 -13.04 -1.17 -23.97
CA ALA A 270 -11.98 -1.28 -22.99
C ALA A 270 -11.55 0.09 -22.46
N ALA A 271 -11.27 0.11 -21.17
CA ALA A 271 -10.49 1.14 -20.51
C ALA A 271 -9.31 0.45 -19.82
N VAL A 272 -8.12 1.00 -19.93
CA VAL A 272 -6.89 0.49 -19.30
C VAL A 272 -6.36 1.54 -18.34
N GLN A 273 -6.25 1.20 -17.06
CA GLN A 273 -5.59 2.05 -16.09
C GLN A 273 -4.19 1.51 -15.80
N ILE A 274 -3.19 2.32 -16.13
CA ILE A 274 -1.77 2.06 -15.89
C ILE A 274 -1.46 2.54 -14.47
N ASN A 275 -1.27 1.59 -13.53
CA ASN A 275 -1.01 1.90 -12.13
C ASN A 275 0.50 2.03 -11.88
N ASP A 276 0.99 3.28 -11.80
CA ASP A 276 2.39 3.65 -11.87
C ASP A 276 3.04 3.25 -13.22
N THR A 277 4.36 3.21 -13.33
CA THR A 277 5.07 2.96 -14.58
C THR A 277 5.35 1.48 -14.88
N HIS A 278 5.07 0.59 -13.94
CA HIS A 278 5.32 -0.84 -14.12
C HIS A 278 4.60 -1.45 -15.34
N PRO A 279 3.32 -1.07 -15.65
CA PRO A 279 2.63 -1.56 -16.83
C PRO A 279 2.82 -0.73 -18.10
N SER A 280 3.69 0.26 -18.16
CA SER A 280 3.80 1.21 -19.29
C SER A 280 3.98 0.54 -20.65
N MET A 281 4.66 -0.61 -20.71
CA MET A 281 4.84 -1.36 -21.96
C MET A 281 3.54 -1.89 -22.56
N VAL A 282 2.39 -1.79 -21.87
CA VAL A 282 1.08 -2.12 -22.47
C VAL A 282 0.76 -1.23 -23.66
N ILE A 283 1.25 0.00 -23.67
CA ILE A 283 1.05 0.95 -24.79
C ILE A 283 1.66 0.41 -26.09
N PRO A 284 2.98 0.17 -26.19
CA PRO A 284 3.56 -0.36 -27.41
C PRO A 284 3.11 -1.80 -27.70
N GLU A 285 2.78 -2.61 -26.69
CA GLU A 285 2.29 -3.97 -26.91
C GLU A 285 0.88 -3.99 -27.53
N LEU A 286 -0.04 -3.14 -27.08
CA LEU A 286 -1.35 -3.01 -27.71
C LEU A 286 -1.22 -2.49 -29.14
N ILE A 287 -0.37 -1.49 -29.41
CA ILE A 287 -0.10 -1.00 -30.76
C ILE A 287 0.38 -2.15 -31.65
N ARG A 288 1.38 -2.92 -31.20
CA ARG A 288 1.92 -4.07 -31.92
C ARG A 288 0.84 -5.11 -32.26
N LEU A 289 -0.01 -5.43 -31.30
CA LEU A 289 -1.06 -6.43 -31.48
C LEU A 289 -2.19 -5.95 -32.40
N LEU A 290 -2.50 -4.65 -32.41
CA LEU A 290 -3.45 -4.05 -33.34
C LEU A 290 -2.87 -4.00 -34.76
N GLU A 291 -1.59 -3.61 -34.94
CA GLU A 291 -0.90 -3.67 -36.23
C GLU A 291 -0.87 -5.10 -36.81
N ALA A 292 -0.58 -6.11 -35.96
CA ALA A 292 -0.60 -7.51 -36.37
C ALA A 292 -1.99 -8.02 -36.86
N ARG A 293 -3.06 -7.28 -36.49
CA ARG A 293 -4.44 -7.52 -36.94
C ARG A 293 -4.88 -6.64 -38.12
N GLY A 294 -3.91 -5.92 -38.72
CA GLY A 294 -4.14 -5.12 -39.91
C GLY A 294 -4.61 -3.69 -39.67
N ILE A 295 -4.64 -3.23 -38.45
CA ILE A 295 -4.94 -1.81 -38.14
C ILE A 295 -3.69 -0.97 -38.45
N LYS A 296 -3.87 0.14 -39.12
CA LYS A 296 -2.77 1.04 -39.48
C LYS A 296 -2.13 1.63 -38.22
N GLU A 297 -0.81 1.82 -38.25
CA GLU A 297 -0.04 2.38 -37.12
C GLU A 297 -0.65 3.66 -36.53
N SER A 298 -0.94 4.66 -37.38
CA SER A 298 -1.50 5.91 -36.91
C SER A 298 -2.83 5.75 -36.18
N GLU A 299 -3.66 4.84 -36.65
CA GLU A 299 -4.94 4.51 -36.03
C GLU A 299 -4.74 3.70 -34.76
N ALA A 300 -3.81 2.73 -34.76
CA ALA A 300 -3.48 1.95 -33.56
C ALA A 300 -2.99 2.85 -32.42
N ILE A 301 -2.13 3.83 -32.70
CA ILE A 301 -1.66 4.82 -31.73
C ILE A 301 -2.84 5.64 -31.18
N GLU A 302 -3.74 6.10 -32.04
CA GLU A 302 -4.91 6.87 -31.61
C GLU A 302 -5.85 6.05 -30.72
N ILE A 303 -6.14 4.81 -31.11
CA ILE A 303 -6.97 3.87 -30.34
C ILE A 303 -6.36 3.64 -28.95
N VAL A 304 -5.07 3.31 -28.88
CA VAL A 304 -4.37 3.03 -27.60
C VAL A 304 -4.36 4.26 -26.71
N THR A 305 -4.13 5.44 -27.28
CA THR A 305 -4.18 6.71 -26.53
C THR A 305 -5.55 6.97 -25.91
N LYS A 306 -6.64 6.63 -26.59
CA LYS A 306 -8.01 6.76 -26.08
C LYS A 306 -8.37 5.70 -25.02
N VAL A 307 -7.76 4.51 -25.10
CA VAL A 307 -8.02 3.38 -24.20
C VAL A 307 -7.28 3.51 -22.89
N CYS A 308 -6.04 4.03 -22.91
CA CYS A 308 -5.13 4.05 -21.77
C CYS A 308 -5.22 5.34 -20.97
N ALA A 309 -5.11 5.21 -19.65
CA ALA A 309 -4.95 6.30 -18.68
C ALA A 309 -3.84 5.95 -17.69
N TYR A 310 -3.13 6.94 -17.18
CA TYR A 310 -1.96 6.77 -16.33
C TYR A 310 -2.15 7.45 -14.96
N THR A 311 -1.92 6.71 -13.90
CA THR A 311 -1.82 7.22 -12.53
C THR A 311 -0.37 7.28 -12.10
N ASN A 312 0.12 8.47 -11.75
CA ASN A 312 1.43 8.66 -11.15
C ASN A 312 1.35 8.54 -9.63
N HIS A 313 2.21 7.69 -9.05
CA HIS A 313 2.32 7.52 -7.59
C HIS A 313 3.65 8.04 -7.04
N THR A 314 4.49 8.63 -7.88
CA THR A 314 5.87 8.99 -7.55
C THR A 314 6.08 10.49 -7.72
N ILE A 315 6.56 11.19 -6.67
CA ILE A 315 6.95 12.59 -6.78
C ILE A 315 8.42 12.71 -7.20
N LEU A 316 9.30 11.87 -6.62
CA LEU A 316 10.74 11.96 -6.89
C LEU A 316 11.05 11.67 -8.37
N ALA A 317 11.53 12.68 -9.12
CA ALA A 317 11.89 12.53 -10.52
C ALA A 317 12.94 11.44 -10.75
N GLU A 318 13.88 11.29 -9.82
CA GLU A 318 14.89 10.23 -9.88
C GLU A 318 14.32 8.82 -9.78
N ALA A 319 13.17 8.68 -9.12
CA ALA A 319 12.48 7.40 -8.94
C ALA A 319 11.53 7.06 -10.10
N LEU A 320 11.32 7.97 -11.06
CA LEU A 320 10.61 7.66 -12.29
C LEU A 320 11.42 6.64 -13.10
N GLU A 321 10.79 5.55 -13.45
CA GLU A 321 11.44 4.39 -14.03
C GLU A 321 11.98 4.66 -15.43
N LYS A 322 13.24 4.31 -15.63
CA LYS A 322 13.97 4.44 -16.91
C LYS A 322 14.72 3.14 -17.15
N TRP A 323 14.58 2.60 -18.35
CA TRP A 323 15.27 1.36 -18.73
C TRP A 323 16.23 1.59 -19.88
N PRO A 324 17.48 1.06 -19.83
CA PRO A 324 18.37 1.08 -20.98
C PRO A 324 17.72 0.40 -22.19
N SER A 325 17.81 1.02 -23.37
CA SER A 325 17.21 0.50 -24.61
C SER A 325 17.61 -0.95 -24.88
N HIS A 326 18.87 -1.31 -24.59
CA HIS A 326 19.37 -2.67 -24.81
C HIS A 326 18.71 -3.73 -23.90
N TYR A 327 18.12 -3.32 -22.73
CA TYR A 327 17.31 -4.25 -21.93
C TYR A 327 16.01 -4.58 -22.66
N LEU A 328 15.35 -3.56 -23.21
CA LEU A 328 14.11 -3.77 -23.98
C LEU A 328 14.39 -4.52 -25.29
N GLU A 329 15.51 -4.23 -25.95
CA GLU A 329 15.95 -4.97 -27.15
C GLU A 329 16.20 -6.45 -26.85
N LYS A 330 16.69 -6.78 -25.66
CA LYS A 330 16.90 -8.16 -25.22
C LYS A 330 15.58 -8.84 -24.83
N VAL A 331 14.75 -8.18 -24.04
CA VAL A 331 13.53 -8.75 -23.47
C VAL A 331 12.41 -8.83 -24.49
N ALA A 332 12.14 -7.71 -25.17
CA ALA A 332 11.01 -7.56 -26.11
C ALA A 332 11.42 -6.77 -27.35
N PRO A 333 12.32 -7.34 -28.20
CA PRO A 333 12.86 -6.64 -29.36
C PRO A 333 11.79 -6.15 -30.31
N GLN A 334 10.61 -6.80 -30.36
CA GLN A 334 9.47 -6.42 -31.16
C GLN A 334 8.82 -5.10 -30.74
N LEU A 335 9.04 -4.63 -29.50
CA LEU A 335 8.54 -3.33 -29.04
C LEU A 335 9.44 -2.17 -29.40
N MET A 336 10.74 -2.37 -29.51
CA MET A 336 11.70 -1.28 -29.72
C MET A 336 11.46 -0.48 -31.02
N PRO A 337 11.14 -1.08 -32.16
CA PRO A 337 10.78 -0.32 -33.37
C PRO A 337 9.57 0.60 -33.13
N ILE A 338 8.58 0.15 -32.38
CA ILE A 338 7.38 0.94 -32.04
C ILE A 338 7.79 2.09 -31.11
N ILE A 339 8.50 1.79 -30.03
CA ILE A 339 8.96 2.84 -29.07
C ILE A 339 9.79 3.90 -29.77
N ARG A 340 10.67 3.53 -30.71
CA ARG A 340 11.45 4.50 -31.50
C ARG A 340 10.55 5.37 -32.39
N ARG A 341 9.56 4.80 -33.06
CA ARG A 341 8.59 5.56 -33.88
C ARG A 341 7.78 6.53 -33.00
N LEU A 342 7.38 6.10 -31.81
CA LEU A 342 6.69 6.95 -30.85
C LEU A 342 7.58 8.11 -30.40
N ASP A 343 8.86 7.87 -30.11
CA ASP A 343 9.83 8.90 -29.75
C ASP A 343 10.13 9.86 -30.91
N GLU A 344 10.31 9.34 -32.13
CA GLU A 344 10.49 10.14 -33.35
C GLU A 344 9.32 11.10 -33.58
N LYS A 345 8.08 10.63 -33.38
CA LYS A 345 6.89 11.47 -33.46
C LYS A 345 6.92 12.60 -32.43
N VAL A 346 7.20 12.27 -31.17
CA VAL A 346 7.34 13.26 -30.08
C VAL A 346 8.40 14.30 -30.45
N ARG A 347 9.59 13.90 -30.90
CA ARG A 347 10.68 14.79 -31.26
C ARG A 347 10.38 15.67 -32.50
N SER A 348 9.51 15.20 -33.39
CA SER A 348 9.07 15.97 -34.53
C SER A 348 8.11 17.11 -34.15
N GLU A 349 7.38 16.90 -33.03
CA GLU A 349 6.37 17.88 -32.56
C GLU A 349 6.92 18.80 -31.45
N TYR A 350 7.85 18.33 -30.63
CA TYR A 350 8.37 19.06 -29.47
C TYR A 350 9.90 19.13 -29.47
N SER A 351 10.44 20.32 -29.28
CA SER A 351 11.88 20.55 -29.26
C SER A 351 12.55 20.37 -27.88
N ASP A 352 11.76 20.32 -26.79
CA ASP A 352 12.28 20.14 -25.45
C ASP A 352 12.76 18.69 -25.25
N PRO A 353 14.07 18.47 -25.01
CA PRO A 353 14.58 17.12 -24.83
C PRO A 353 14.05 16.42 -23.58
N CYS A 354 13.55 17.17 -22.57
CA CYS A 354 13.00 16.59 -21.35
C CYS A 354 11.72 15.76 -21.58
N VAL A 355 10.99 16.02 -22.66
CA VAL A 355 9.76 15.31 -22.97
C VAL A 355 9.97 14.12 -23.90
N GLY A 356 11.19 13.91 -24.41
CA GLY A 356 11.53 12.73 -25.24
C GLY A 356 11.33 11.43 -24.49
N ILE A 357 10.97 10.38 -25.22
CA ILE A 357 10.81 9.03 -24.62
C ILE A 357 12.16 8.35 -24.45
N ILE A 358 13.07 8.50 -25.42
CA ILE A 358 14.44 7.96 -25.37
C ILE A 358 15.40 9.12 -25.21
N ASP A 359 16.17 9.16 -24.14
CA ASP A 359 17.13 10.23 -23.91
C ASP A 359 18.48 10.04 -24.65
N GLY A 360 19.36 11.04 -24.54
CA GLY A 360 20.68 11.03 -25.20
C GLY A 360 21.63 9.90 -24.74
N ASN A 361 21.34 9.25 -23.61
CA ASN A 361 22.07 8.11 -23.08
C ASN A 361 21.45 6.77 -23.48
N GLY A 362 20.36 6.78 -24.24
CA GLY A 362 19.63 5.60 -24.65
C GLY A 362 18.75 5.00 -23.55
N LEU A 363 18.33 5.79 -22.57
CA LEU A 363 17.38 5.38 -21.56
C LEU A 363 15.97 5.66 -22.03
N VAL A 364 15.09 4.67 -21.90
CA VAL A 364 13.66 4.78 -22.19
C VAL A 364 12.93 5.23 -20.94
N HIS A 365 12.33 6.41 -20.99
CA HIS A 365 11.56 7.03 -19.91
C HIS A 365 10.12 6.54 -19.95
N MET A 366 9.76 5.65 -19.05
CA MET A 366 8.46 4.98 -19.06
C MET A 366 7.30 5.98 -18.82
N ALA A 367 7.44 6.87 -17.85
CA ALA A 367 6.44 7.91 -17.59
C ALA A 367 6.25 8.87 -18.78
N ASN A 368 7.32 9.21 -19.51
CA ASN A 368 7.21 10.07 -20.68
C ASN A 368 6.33 9.42 -21.77
N MET A 369 6.50 8.12 -21.98
CA MET A 369 5.68 7.36 -22.91
C MET A 369 4.22 7.35 -22.47
N ASP A 370 3.95 7.11 -21.18
CA ASP A 370 2.59 7.12 -20.62
C ASP A 370 1.92 8.48 -20.80
N ILE A 371 2.64 9.58 -20.56
CA ILE A 371 2.09 10.93 -20.65
C ILE A 371 1.72 11.28 -22.10
N HIS A 372 2.55 10.91 -23.07
CA HIS A 372 2.25 11.20 -24.48
C HIS A 372 1.06 10.39 -25.00
N TYR A 373 1.00 9.09 -24.65
CA TYR A 373 0.10 8.14 -25.29
C TYR A 373 -1.01 7.59 -24.37
N THR A 374 -1.45 8.42 -23.41
CA THR A 374 -2.70 8.23 -22.65
C THR A 374 -3.57 9.48 -22.75
N HIS A 375 -4.86 9.33 -22.46
CA HIS A 375 -5.81 10.45 -22.48
C HIS A 375 -5.95 11.17 -21.15
N SER A 376 -5.47 10.58 -20.06
CA SER A 376 -5.58 11.13 -18.70
C SER A 376 -4.35 10.78 -17.88
N ILE A 377 -3.87 11.77 -17.12
CA ILE A 377 -2.76 11.65 -16.18
C ILE A 377 -3.26 12.20 -14.86
N ASN A 378 -3.29 11.38 -13.83
CA ASN A 378 -3.69 11.87 -12.52
C ASN A 378 -2.60 11.72 -11.47
N GLY A 379 -2.52 12.73 -10.60
CA GLY A 379 -1.91 12.60 -9.29
C GLY A 379 -2.89 11.97 -8.29
N VAL A 380 -2.41 11.70 -7.07
CA VAL A 380 -3.14 10.90 -6.07
C VAL A 380 -3.45 11.66 -4.78
N ALA A 381 -3.16 12.94 -4.73
CA ALA A 381 -3.57 13.92 -3.74
C ALA A 381 -3.50 15.31 -4.36
N ALA A 382 -4.22 16.30 -3.80
CA ALA A 382 -4.27 17.65 -4.33
C ALA A 382 -2.86 18.28 -4.43
N LEU A 383 -2.08 18.26 -3.35
CA LEU A 383 -0.72 18.78 -3.33
C LEU A 383 0.20 18.04 -4.32
N HIS A 384 0.12 16.72 -4.37
CA HIS A 384 0.88 15.91 -5.32
C HIS A 384 0.62 16.36 -6.76
N THR A 385 -0.64 16.51 -7.12
CA THR A 385 -1.03 16.94 -8.47
C THR A 385 -0.49 18.32 -8.81
N GLU A 386 -0.51 19.27 -7.87
CA GLU A 386 0.07 20.60 -8.07
C GLU A 386 1.60 20.56 -8.20
N ILE A 387 2.30 19.72 -7.44
CA ILE A 387 3.74 19.50 -7.58
C ILE A 387 4.07 18.93 -8.97
N LEU A 388 3.30 17.96 -9.45
CA LEU A 388 3.46 17.42 -10.80
C LEU A 388 3.31 18.49 -11.87
N LYS A 389 2.28 19.33 -11.79
CA LYS A 389 2.01 20.41 -12.75
C LYS A 389 3.07 21.53 -12.73
N ASN A 390 3.48 21.93 -11.53
CA ASN A 390 4.29 23.15 -11.36
C ASN A 390 5.79 22.88 -11.28
N SER A 391 6.21 21.64 -11.00
CA SER A 391 7.59 21.22 -10.82
C SER A 391 7.95 20.02 -11.68
N GLU A 392 7.67 18.82 -11.21
CA GLU A 392 8.21 17.55 -11.72
C GLU A 392 7.86 17.25 -13.19
N LEU A 393 6.62 17.52 -13.60
CA LEU A 393 6.10 17.27 -14.94
C LEU A 393 5.66 18.56 -15.64
N ASN A 394 6.19 19.71 -15.23
CA ASN A 394 5.78 21.01 -15.75
C ASN A 394 5.95 21.13 -17.28
N ALA A 395 7.00 20.56 -17.86
CA ALA A 395 7.19 20.55 -19.29
C ALA A 395 6.02 19.86 -20.03
N PHE A 396 5.53 18.76 -19.48
CA PHE A 396 4.37 18.04 -20.03
C PHE A 396 3.04 18.75 -19.76
N TYR A 397 2.90 19.38 -18.58
CA TYR A 397 1.70 20.14 -18.27
C TYR A 397 1.50 21.32 -19.22
N LYS A 398 2.59 21.95 -19.67
CA LYS A 398 2.53 23.00 -20.70
C LYS A 398 2.05 22.50 -22.07
N ILE A 399 2.29 21.21 -22.37
CA ILE A 399 1.88 20.58 -23.63
C ILE A 399 0.43 20.08 -23.55
N TYR A 400 0.09 19.41 -22.42
CA TYR A 400 -1.18 18.69 -22.24
C TYR A 400 -1.91 19.11 -20.95
N PRO A 401 -2.22 20.40 -20.75
CA PRO A 401 -2.86 20.84 -19.51
C PRO A 401 -4.20 20.13 -19.25
N GLU A 402 -4.91 19.74 -20.30
CA GLU A 402 -6.22 19.06 -20.23
C GLU A 402 -6.13 17.61 -19.76
N LYS A 403 -4.97 16.96 -19.88
CA LYS A 403 -4.80 15.57 -19.40
C LYS A 403 -4.62 15.47 -17.90
N PHE A 404 -4.06 16.54 -17.26
CA PHE A 404 -3.70 16.51 -15.84
C PHE A 404 -4.89 16.74 -14.93
N ASN A 405 -5.14 15.82 -14.04
CA ASN A 405 -6.20 15.93 -13.05
C ASN A 405 -5.79 15.27 -11.72
N ASN A 406 -6.56 15.53 -10.67
CA ASN A 406 -6.37 14.92 -9.35
C ASN A 406 -7.45 13.88 -9.06
N LYS A 407 -7.02 12.72 -8.56
CA LYS A 407 -7.89 11.72 -7.93
C LYS A 407 -7.29 11.37 -6.58
N THR A 408 -7.72 12.08 -5.54
CA THR A 408 -7.24 11.79 -4.18
C THR A 408 -7.55 10.34 -3.81
N ASN A 409 -6.52 9.63 -3.36
CA ASN A 409 -6.65 8.23 -2.95
C ASN A 409 -7.74 8.04 -1.89
N GLY A 410 -8.19 6.81 -1.77
CA GLY A 410 -9.16 6.40 -0.78
C GLY A 410 -8.92 4.97 -0.30
N ILE A 411 -9.66 4.58 0.70
CA ILE A 411 -9.60 3.28 1.36
C ILE A 411 -10.98 2.63 1.40
N THR A 412 -11.05 1.31 1.34
CA THR A 412 -12.33 0.60 1.51
C THR A 412 -12.73 0.55 2.98
N PHE A 413 -13.93 1.04 3.29
CA PHE A 413 -14.49 1.00 4.64
C PHE A 413 -14.89 -0.41 5.06
N ARG A 414 -15.18 -1.33 4.10
CA ARG A 414 -15.48 -2.73 4.39
C ARG A 414 -14.36 -3.36 5.20
N ARG A 415 -13.11 -3.21 4.75
CA ARG A 415 -11.96 -3.73 5.50
C ARG A 415 -11.58 -2.85 6.69
N TRP A 416 -11.45 -1.53 6.49
CA TRP A 416 -10.76 -0.66 7.45
C TRP A 416 -11.64 -0.14 8.58
N ILE A 417 -12.93 -0.51 8.60
CA ILE A 417 -13.81 -0.28 9.75
C ILE A 417 -14.78 -1.43 9.99
N LEU A 418 -15.50 -1.95 8.98
CA LEU A 418 -16.47 -3.02 9.20
C LEU A 418 -15.82 -4.29 9.71
N GLU A 419 -14.68 -4.69 9.12
CA GLU A 419 -13.92 -5.87 9.50
C GLU A 419 -12.97 -5.58 10.68
N SER A 420 -12.12 -4.55 10.55
CA SER A 420 -11.04 -4.29 11.53
C SER A 420 -11.52 -3.68 12.84
N ASN A 421 -12.67 -2.95 12.86
CA ASN A 421 -13.18 -2.26 14.06
C ASN A 421 -14.70 -2.35 14.16
N PRO A 422 -15.28 -3.56 14.29
CA PRO A 422 -16.73 -3.75 14.30
C PRO A 422 -17.42 -3.06 15.47
N LYS A 423 -16.74 -2.83 16.61
CA LYS A 423 -17.29 -2.10 17.75
C LYS A 423 -17.48 -0.62 17.42
N LEU A 424 -16.51 0.00 16.74
CA LEU A 424 -16.65 1.38 16.26
C LEU A 424 -17.73 1.47 15.18
N ALA A 425 -17.77 0.53 14.23
CA ALA A 425 -18.82 0.47 13.22
C ALA A 425 -20.23 0.39 13.87
N LYS A 426 -20.37 -0.39 14.93
CA LYS A 426 -21.62 -0.47 15.70
C LYS A 426 -21.97 0.84 16.40
N LEU A 427 -21.00 1.50 17.06
CA LEU A 427 -21.22 2.80 17.70
C LEU A 427 -21.71 3.85 16.69
N ILE A 428 -21.09 3.90 15.52
CA ILE A 428 -21.50 4.81 14.44
C ILE A 428 -22.92 4.48 13.99
N THR A 429 -23.22 3.21 13.72
CA THR A 429 -24.55 2.78 13.28
C THR A 429 -25.63 3.07 14.33
N ASP A 430 -25.34 2.87 15.61
CA ASP A 430 -26.26 3.18 16.71
C ASP A 430 -26.53 4.70 16.80
N ALA A 431 -25.56 5.55 16.43
CA ALA A 431 -25.70 7.01 16.50
C ALA A 431 -26.40 7.63 15.28
N ILE A 432 -26.06 7.17 14.06
CA ILE A 432 -26.50 7.85 12.83
C ILE A 432 -27.24 6.95 11.83
N GLY A 433 -27.52 5.68 12.19
CA GLY A 433 -28.08 4.69 11.26
C GLY A 433 -26.99 4.03 10.42
N ASP A 434 -27.37 3.17 9.48
CA ASP A 434 -26.45 2.32 8.67
C ASP A 434 -26.16 2.87 7.26
N GLY A 435 -26.74 4.01 6.90
CA GLY A 435 -26.55 4.64 5.58
C GLY A 435 -25.10 4.93 5.22
N TRP A 436 -24.26 5.26 6.21
CA TRP A 436 -22.84 5.54 6.04
C TRP A 436 -22.03 4.38 5.43
N LYS A 437 -22.54 3.15 5.53
CA LYS A 437 -21.89 1.98 4.95
C LYS A 437 -21.89 1.98 3.41
N LYS A 438 -22.85 2.71 2.82
CA LYS A 438 -23.01 2.89 1.36
C LYS A 438 -22.70 4.31 0.91
N ASP A 439 -22.94 5.28 1.76
CA ASP A 439 -22.63 6.70 1.55
C ASP A 439 -21.77 7.21 2.70
N ALA A 440 -20.45 7.20 2.48
CA ALA A 440 -19.46 7.56 3.50
C ALA A 440 -19.59 9.03 3.97
N ASP A 441 -20.18 9.92 3.16
CA ASP A 441 -20.40 11.32 3.54
C ASP A 441 -21.37 11.44 4.72
N GLU A 442 -22.22 10.44 4.94
CA GLU A 442 -23.08 10.39 6.11
C GLU A 442 -22.34 10.34 7.46
N LEU A 443 -21.05 9.98 7.48
CA LEU A 443 -20.25 10.06 8.71
C LEU A 443 -20.21 11.45 9.30
N GLU A 444 -20.39 12.52 8.52
CA GLU A 444 -20.45 13.89 9.05
C GLU A 444 -21.59 14.10 10.05
N LYS A 445 -22.64 13.30 10.01
CA LYS A 445 -23.73 13.32 11.01
C LYS A 445 -23.24 13.06 12.43
N LEU A 446 -22.08 12.41 12.59
CA LEU A 446 -21.43 12.21 13.90
C LEU A 446 -21.05 13.52 14.59
N LEU A 447 -20.82 14.61 13.86
CA LEU A 447 -20.51 15.91 14.46
C LEU A 447 -21.59 16.41 15.43
N ALA A 448 -22.83 15.98 15.25
CA ALA A 448 -23.91 16.29 16.20
C ALA A 448 -23.69 15.69 17.61
N PHE A 449 -22.81 14.69 17.73
CA PHE A 449 -22.46 14.00 18.97
C PHE A 449 -21.11 14.43 19.56
N ALA A 450 -20.48 15.48 19.01
CA ALA A 450 -19.15 15.93 19.46
C ALA A 450 -19.13 16.42 20.92
N GLU A 451 -20.28 16.79 21.49
CA GLU A 451 -20.44 17.18 22.90
C GLU A 451 -21.20 16.12 23.71
N ASP A 452 -21.58 14.99 23.15
CA ASP A 452 -22.31 13.93 23.84
C ASP A 452 -21.34 13.06 24.67
N ASP A 453 -21.35 13.27 25.99
CA ASP A 453 -20.51 12.55 26.95
C ASP A 453 -20.66 11.02 26.86
N ALA A 454 -21.86 10.52 26.54
CA ALA A 454 -22.08 9.07 26.48
C ALA A 454 -21.43 8.46 25.24
N VAL A 455 -21.50 9.15 24.10
CA VAL A 455 -20.83 8.74 22.85
C VAL A 455 -19.34 8.83 23.00
N LEU A 456 -18.79 9.95 23.54
CA LEU A 456 -17.36 10.14 23.74
C LEU A 456 -16.75 9.09 24.68
N LYS A 457 -17.43 8.76 25.80
CA LYS A 457 -17.00 7.69 26.71
C LYS A 457 -17.00 6.31 26.06
N LYS A 458 -18.01 6.01 25.22
CA LYS A 458 -18.04 4.75 24.47
C LYS A 458 -16.90 4.68 23.47
N LEU A 459 -16.61 5.79 22.76
CA LEU A 459 -15.49 5.86 21.82
C LEU A 459 -14.16 5.59 22.52
N ALA A 460 -13.90 6.22 23.67
CA ALA A 460 -12.71 5.98 24.47
C ALA A 460 -12.62 4.52 24.98
N ALA A 461 -13.74 3.95 25.41
CA ALA A 461 -13.79 2.54 25.83
C ALA A 461 -13.46 1.58 24.69
N ILE A 462 -14.00 1.80 23.49
CA ILE A 462 -13.69 1.00 22.30
C ILE A 462 -12.18 1.07 21.97
N LYS A 463 -11.59 2.26 22.04
CA LYS A 463 -10.13 2.42 21.85
C LYS A 463 -9.34 1.59 22.85
N LYS A 464 -9.70 1.62 24.12
CA LYS A 464 -9.06 0.82 25.17
C LYS A 464 -9.18 -0.70 24.91
N GLU A 465 -10.36 -1.15 24.51
CA GLU A 465 -10.57 -2.57 24.15
C GLU A 465 -9.73 -2.99 22.93
N ASN A 466 -9.60 -2.13 21.92
CA ASN A 466 -8.76 -2.38 20.76
C ASN A 466 -7.28 -2.45 21.13
N LYS A 467 -6.83 -1.61 22.06
CA LYS A 467 -5.44 -1.65 22.58
C LYS A 467 -5.15 -2.95 23.33
N ALA A 468 -6.06 -3.40 24.18
CA ALA A 468 -5.95 -4.68 24.87
C ALA A 468 -5.91 -5.86 23.88
N ALA A 469 -6.79 -5.84 22.86
CA ALA A 469 -6.83 -6.89 21.83
C ALA A 469 -5.53 -6.92 20.99
N PHE A 470 -4.97 -5.77 20.66
CA PHE A 470 -3.66 -5.69 19.99
C PHE A 470 -2.54 -6.20 20.91
N GLY A 471 -2.58 -5.89 22.21
CA GLY A 471 -1.63 -6.37 23.20
C GLY A 471 -1.60 -7.90 23.30
N GLU A 472 -2.77 -8.52 23.31
CA GLU A 472 -2.88 -9.99 23.27
C GLU A 472 -2.37 -10.57 21.96
N TRP A 473 -2.71 -9.94 20.84
CA TRP A 473 -2.27 -10.37 19.50
C TRP A 473 -0.74 -10.34 19.38
N ILE A 474 -0.08 -9.23 19.73
CA ILE A 474 1.38 -9.10 19.61
C ILE A 474 2.11 -10.01 20.57
N LYS A 475 1.55 -10.26 21.77
CA LYS A 475 2.08 -11.25 22.72
C LYS A 475 2.04 -12.66 22.15
N LEU A 476 0.94 -13.03 21.50
CA LEU A 476 0.79 -14.36 20.90
C LEU A 476 1.74 -14.56 19.70
N HIS A 477 1.88 -13.55 18.85
CA HIS A 477 2.61 -13.67 17.57
C HIS A 477 4.11 -13.39 17.70
N GLN A 478 4.52 -12.52 18.62
CA GLN A 478 5.89 -12.05 18.75
C GLN A 478 6.46 -12.19 20.18
N GLY A 479 5.67 -12.62 21.14
CA GLY A 479 6.08 -12.74 22.54
C GLY A 479 6.31 -11.39 23.24
N THR A 480 5.87 -10.27 22.63
CA THR A 480 6.07 -8.92 23.15
C THR A 480 4.92 -8.52 24.05
N GLU A 481 5.23 -8.15 25.30
CA GLU A 481 4.25 -7.58 26.22
C GLU A 481 4.25 -6.06 26.14
N ILE A 482 3.04 -5.47 26.08
CA ILE A 482 2.84 -4.01 26.05
C ILE A 482 1.78 -3.61 27.08
N ASP A 483 1.86 -2.39 27.58
CA ASP A 483 0.87 -1.79 28.46
C ASP A 483 -0.27 -1.17 27.64
N ASP A 484 -1.47 -1.67 27.75
CA ASP A 484 -2.65 -1.17 27.04
C ASP A 484 -3.14 0.20 27.56
N ASN A 485 -2.62 0.68 28.71
CA ASN A 485 -2.87 2.04 29.21
C ASN A 485 -1.85 3.07 28.67
N ALA A 486 -0.74 2.61 28.07
CA ALA A 486 0.23 3.50 27.43
C ALA A 486 -0.37 4.23 26.23
N VAL A 487 0.21 5.34 25.84
CA VAL A 487 -0.07 6.00 24.55
C VAL A 487 0.51 5.14 23.44
N PHE A 488 -0.30 4.75 22.46
CA PHE A 488 0.17 4.04 21.27
C PHE A 488 0.51 5.04 20.17
N ASP A 489 1.79 5.29 20.02
CA ASP A 489 2.38 6.15 19.01
C ASP A 489 2.86 5.30 17.84
N VAL A 490 2.20 5.39 16.70
CA VAL A 490 2.32 4.39 15.62
C VAL A 490 2.86 4.99 14.34
N GLN A 491 3.97 4.41 13.86
CA GLN A 491 4.52 4.65 12.52
C GLN A 491 4.59 3.34 11.73
N SER A 492 3.54 3.04 10.98
CA SER A 492 3.45 1.81 10.19
C SER A 492 3.40 2.12 8.69
N LYS A 493 4.53 1.95 8.05
CA LYS A 493 4.75 2.22 6.62
C LYS A 493 6.07 1.61 6.17
N ARG A 494 6.22 1.32 4.86
CA ARG A 494 7.49 0.85 4.29
C ARG A 494 8.63 1.72 4.76
N LEU A 495 9.78 1.12 5.12
CA LEU A 495 10.93 1.88 5.57
C LEU A 495 11.63 2.54 4.40
N HIS A 496 11.71 3.84 4.46
CA HIS A 496 12.44 4.68 3.52
C HIS A 496 12.86 5.98 4.23
N GLU A 497 14.04 6.48 3.91
CA GLU A 497 14.57 7.70 4.56
C GLU A 497 13.63 8.91 4.43
N TYR A 498 12.90 9.07 3.31
CA TYR A 498 11.98 10.20 3.14
C TYR A 498 10.74 10.12 4.07
N LYS A 499 10.36 8.92 4.52
CA LYS A 499 9.28 8.69 5.50
C LYS A 499 9.73 8.99 6.92
N ARG A 500 11.00 9.16 7.11
CA ARG A 500 11.71 9.67 8.29
C ARG A 500 11.45 8.91 9.59
N GLN A 501 11.43 7.56 9.53
CA GLN A 501 11.45 6.75 10.75
C GLN A 501 12.64 7.12 11.65
N GLN A 502 13.75 7.56 11.07
CA GLN A 502 14.92 8.10 11.81
C GLN A 502 14.58 9.36 12.61
N LEU A 503 13.65 10.22 12.18
CA LEU A 503 13.22 11.39 12.96
C LEU A 503 12.49 10.95 14.23
N ASN A 504 11.57 10.00 14.13
CA ASN A 504 10.89 9.41 15.27
C ASN A 504 11.88 8.68 16.20
N LEU A 505 12.83 7.93 15.62
CA LEU A 505 13.92 7.29 16.40
C LEU A 505 14.71 8.30 17.23
N LEU A 506 15.09 9.45 16.65
CA LEU A 506 15.83 10.49 17.37
C LEU A 506 14.98 11.11 18.50
N TRP A 507 13.67 11.30 18.27
CA TRP A 507 12.75 11.75 19.32
C TRP A 507 12.68 10.72 20.47
N ILE A 508 12.57 9.43 20.16
CA ILE A 508 12.53 8.38 21.19
C ILE A 508 13.83 8.35 22.01
N ILE A 509 14.98 8.53 21.37
CA ILE A 509 16.28 8.65 22.06
C ILE A 509 16.29 9.87 22.98
N ARG A 510 15.79 11.02 22.49
CA ARG A 510 15.66 12.24 23.31
C ARG A 510 14.76 11.98 24.53
N GLU A 511 13.63 11.33 24.36
CA GLU A 511 12.71 10.98 25.43
C GLU A 511 13.37 10.02 26.45
N TYR A 512 14.11 9.01 25.97
CA TYR A 512 14.93 8.15 26.83
C TYR A 512 15.88 8.98 27.70
N GLN A 513 16.60 9.94 27.09
CA GLN A 513 17.55 10.81 27.81
C GLN A 513 16.84 11.73 28.82
N GLN A 514 15.65 12.23 28.49
CA GLN A 514 14.86 13.08 29.38
C GLN A 514 14.35 12.29 30.61
N ILE A 515 13.86 11.06 30.39
CA ILE A 515 13.45 10.17 31.50
C ILE A 515 14.64 9.86 32.40
N LYS A 516 15.81 9.58 31.84
CA LYS A 516 17.06 9.41 32.62
C LYS A 516 17.44 10.65 33.45
N ALA A 517 17.09 11.83 32.95
CA ALA A 517 17.29 13.11 33.68
C ALA A 517 16.17 13.43 34.69
N GLY A 518 15.15 12.55 34.81
CA GLY A 518 14.05 12.68 35.78
C GLY A 518 12.81 13.38 35.24
N LYS A 519 12.71 13.69 33.92
CA LYS A 519 11.52 14.22 33.29
C LYS A 519 10.64 13.05 32.84
N ILE A 520 9.68 12.69 33.68
CA ILE A 520 8.80 11.54 33.46
C ILE A 520 7.56 11.98 32.66
N PRO A 521 7.15 11.27 31.58
CA PRO A 521 5.94 11.58 30.84
C PRO A 521 4.69 11.33 31.70
N ALA A 522 3.62 12.10 31.46
CA ALA A 522 2.36 12.00 32.20
C ALA A 522 1.68 10.61 32.04
N ARG A 523 1.88 9.98 30.90
CA ARG A 523 1.43 8.60 30.61
C ARG A 523 2.58 7.83 29.98
N PRO A 524 2.69 6.51 30.24
CA PRO A 524 3.64 5.69 29.50
C PRO A 524 3.40 5.77 27.97
N ILE A 525 4.49 5.65 27.21
CA ILE A 525 4.45 5.72 25.74
C ILE A 525 4.97 4.41 25.16
N THR A 526 4.22 3.83 24.25
CA THR A 526 4.67 2.72 23.44
C THR A 526 4.78 3.18 21.98
N ALA A 527 6.01 3.39 21.52
CA ALA A 527 6.31 3.69 20.12
C ALA A 527 6.30 2.39 19.31
N ILE A 528 5.40 2.30 18.35
CA ILE A 528 5.16 1.08 17.57
C ILE A 528 5.51 1.33 16.10
N PHE A 529 6.47 0.56 15.60
CA PHE A 529 6.87 0.57 14.18
C PHE A 529 6.39 -0.69 13.47
N GLY A 530 5.95 -0.51 12.23
CA GLY A 530 5.69 -1.61 11.30
C GLY A 530 6.30 -1.26 9.95
N ALA A 531 7.41 -1.90 9.59
CA ALA A 531 8.14 -1.53 8.39
C ALA A 531 8.98 -2.66 7.82
N LYS A 532 8.98 -2.79 6.49
CA LYS A 532 9.94 -3.59 5.73
C LYS A 532 10.84 -2.67 4.91
N ALA A 533 12.15 -2.94 4.92
CA ALA A 533 13.12 -2.28 4.05
C ALA A 533 13.35 -3.11 2.78
N ALA A 534 13.56 -2.45 1.65
CA ALA A 534 14.02 -3.15 0.44
C ALA A 534 15.35 -3.88 0.73
N PRO A 535 15.55 -5.12 0.26
CA PRO A 535 16.73 -5.93 0.60
C PRO A 535 18.07 -5.24 0.34
N ALA A 536 18.19 -4.49 -0.75
CA ALA A 536 19.40 -3.77 -1.13
C ALA A 536 19.57 -2.39 -0.48
N TYR A 537 18.56 -1.90 0.26
CA TYR A 537 18.57 -0.55 0.84
C TYR A 537 19.27 -0.54 2.20
N VAL A 538 20.59 -0.38 2.18
CA VAL A 538 21.47 -0.53 3.34
C VAL A 538 21.09 0.41 4.49
N ILE A 539 20.95 1.72 4.24
CA ILE A 539 20.60 2.70 5.28
C ILE A 539 19.22 2.44 5.88
N ALA A 540 18.25 2.00 5.09
CA ALA A 540 16.94 1.60 5.60
C ALA A 540 17.05 0.42 6.59
N LYS A 541 17.90 -0.56 6.27
CA LYS A 541 18.19 -1.69 7.18
C LYS A 541 18.95 -1.25 8.42
N ASP A 542 19.82 -0.24 8.33
CA ASP A 542 20.49 0.35 9.49
C ASP A 542 19.51 1.07 10.42
N ILE A 543 18.49 1.73 9.87
CA ILE A 543 17.43 2.36 10.67
C ILE A 543 16.64 1.28 11.42
N ILE A 544 16.26 0.17 10.78
CA ILE A 544 15.62 -0.97 11.45
C ILE A 544 16.50 -1.50 12.57
N HIS A 545 17.79 -1.68 12.30
CA HIS A 545 18.76 -2.16 13.29
C HIS A 545 18.85 -1.22 14.49
N ALA A 546 18.88 0.09 14.27
CA ALA A 546 18.92 1.08 15.35
C ALA A 546 17.64 1.06 16.19
N ILE A 547 16.45 0.94 15.57
CA ILE A 547 15.17 0.82 16.29
C ILE A 547 15.15 -0.44 17.15
N LEU A 548 15.54 -1.58 16.62
CA LEU A 548 15.57 -2.86 17.35
C LEU A 548 16.62 -2.84 18.48
N SER A 549 17.78 -2.20 18.25
CA SER A 549 18.82 -2.03 19.27
C SER A 549 18.35 -1.12 20.38
N LEU A 550 17.71 0.01 20.06
CA LEU A 550 17.14 0.93 21.05
C LEU A 550 16.05 0.26 21.90
N SER A 551 15.20 -0.57 21.27
CA SER A 551 14.21 -1.38 21.99
C SER A 551 14.87 -2.23 23.09
N LYS A 552 16.00 -2.90 22.79
CA LYS A 552 16.75 -3.70 23.76
C LYS A 552 17.38 -2.85 24.86
N VAL A 553 17.91 -1.69 24.54
CA VAL A 553 18.45 -0.75 25.53
C VAL A 553 17.38 -0.30 26.51
N ILE A 554 16.20 0.09 25.99
CA ILE A 554 15.07 0.56 26.81
C ILE A 554 14.54 -0.59 27.68
N ASP A 555 14.32 -1.76 27.13
CA ASP A 555 13.80 -2.92 27.88
C ASP A 555 14.73 -3.33 29.04
N ALA A 556 16.03 -3.13 28.89
CA ALA A 556 17.02 -3.44 29.91
C ALA A 556 17.19 -2.33 30.98
N ASP A 557 16.64 -1.13 30.78
CA ASP A 557 16.81 0.00 31.69
C ASP A 557 15.59 0.18 32.63
N PRO A 558 15.70 -0.21 33.92
CA PRO A 558 14.57 -0.14 34.86
C PRO A 558 14.15 1.31 35.23
N GLN A 559 14.94 2.32 34.88
CA GLN A 559 14.57 3.73 35.08
C GLN A 559 13.65 4.22 33.92
N VAL A 560 13.72 3.58 32.78
CA VAL A 560 13.04 4.02 31.55
C VAL A 560 11.90 3.09 31.17
N ASN A 561 12.07 1.78 31.25
CA ASN A 561 11.10 0.81 30.73
C ASN A 561 9.69 0.88 31.33
N PRO A 562 9.43 1.45 32.53
CA PRO A 562 8.07 1.68 33.00
C PRO A 562 7.33 2.79 32.24
N TYR A 563 8.04 3.68 31.55
CA TYR A 563 7.50 4.89 30.95
C TYR A 563 7.62 4.94 29.44
N LEU A 564 8.55 4.20 28.88
CA LEU A 564 8.83 4.19 27.44
C LEU A 564 9.09 2.75 26.96
N LYS A 565 8.46 2.38 25.88
CA LYS A 565 8.67 1.12 25.18
C LYS A 565 8.75 1.33 23.68
N VAL A 566 9.61 0.55 23.02
CA VAL A 566 9.70 0.51 21.56
C VAL A 566 9.37 -0.89 21.07
N VAL A 567 8.43 -0.97 20.15
CA VAL A 567 8.02 -2.23 19.52
C VAL A 567 8.16 -2.10 18.02
N MET A 568 8.85 -3.02 17.39
CA MET A 568 8.84 -3.17 15.94
C MET A 568 8.14 -4.48 15.60
N ILE A 569 7.05 -4.37 14.84
CA ILE A 569 6.26 -5.54 14.41
C ILE A 569 7.03 -6.29 13.34
N GLU A 570 7.33 -7.56 13.60
CA GLU A 570 7.95 -8.44 12.63
C GLU A 570 6.98 -8.77 11.50
N ASN A 571 7.45 -8.69 10.27
CA ASN A 571 6.68 -9.03 9.08
C ASN A 571 5.34 -8.29 8.96
N TYR A 572 5.35 -6.98 9.23
CA TYR A 572 4.15 -6.14 9.14
C TYR A 572 3.41 -6.35 7.80
N ASN A 573 2.13 -6.68 7.86
CA ASN A 573 1.26 -7.02 6.75
C ASN A 573 -0.18 -6.49 6.99
N VAL A 574 -1.14 -6.83 6.14
CA VAL A 574 -2.53 -6.37 6.29
C VAL A 574 -3.16 -6.90 7.58
N THR A 575 -2.92 -8.16 7.93
CA THR A 575 -3.43 -8.76 9.17
C THR A 575 -2.95 -8.00 10.41
N ALA A 576 -1.66 -7.67 10.48
CA ALA A 576 -1.11 -6.84 11.56
C ALA A 576 -1.71 -5.43 11.57
N ALA A 577 -1.89 -4.83 10.38
CA ALA A 577 -2.49 -3.50 10.23
C ALA A 577 -3.93 -3.45 10.75
N GLU A 578 -4.75 -4.46 10.48
CA GLU A 578 -6.13 -4.58 10.96
C GLU A 578 -6.24 -4.62 12.49
N LYS A 579 -5.23 -5.14 13.17
CA LYS A 579 -5.17 -5.16 14.63
C LYS A 579 -4.59 -3.87 15.21
N LEU A 580 -3.56 -3.32 14.58
CA LEU A 580 -2.84 -2.13 15.06
C LEU A 580 -3.61 -0.83 14.85
N ILE A 581 -4.18 -0.61 13.67
CA ILE A 581 -4.79 0.67 13.31
C ILE A 581 -5.93 1.06 14.25
N PRO A 582 -6.87 0.17 14.62
CA PRO A 582 -7.90 0.48 15.61
C PRO A 582 -7.36 0.83 17.00
N ALA A 583 -6.17 0.33 17.34
CA ALA A 583 -5.53 0.53 18.65
C ALA A 583 -4.72 1.83 18.77
N ALA A 584 -4.36 2.48 17.67
CA ALA A 584 -3.49 3.65 17.68
C ALA A 584 -4.13 4.88 18.29
N ASP A 585 -3.37 5.64 19.08
CA ASP A 585 -3.73 6.99 19.54
C ASP A 585 -3.16 8.06 18.61
N ILE A 586 -1.89 7.90 18.20
CA ILE A 586 -1.13 8.82 17.35
C ILE A 586 -0.78 8.12 16.05
N SER A 587 -1.03 8.82 14.94
CA SER A 587 -0.65 8.43 13.59
C SER A 587 0.52 9.27 13.10
N GLU A 588 1.70 8.68 13.03
CA GLU A 588 2.93 9.32 12.57
C GLU A 588 2.98 9.40 11.03
N GLN A 589 2.80 10.61 10.50
CA GLN A 589 2.78 10.91 9.06
C GLN A 589 3.80 11.99 8.73
N ILE A 590 5.06 11.70 9.04
CA ILE A 590 6.17 12.66 9.18
C ILE A 590 7.16 12.66 8.01
N SER A 591 6.71 12.30 6.82
CA SER A 591 7.52 12.40 5.60
C SER A 591 8.08 13.82 5.41
N LEU A 592 9.22 13.94 4.74
CA LEU A 592 9.70 15.26 4.32
C LEU A 592 8.68 15.86 3.34
N ALA A 593 8.25 17.09 3.59
CA ALA A 593 7.29 17.77 2.73
C ALA A 593 7.74 17.75 1.27
N SER A 594 6.82 17.59 0.34
CA SER A 594 7.02 17.37 -1.10
C SER A 594 7.49 15.97 -1.52
N LYS A 595 7.54 14.97 -0.63
CA LYS A 595 8.06 13.63 -0.95
C LYS A 595 7.02 12.51 -0.93
N GLU A 596 6.02 12.58 -0.06
CA GLU A 596 4.91 11.62 -0.05
C GLU A 596 3.83 12.05 -1.04
N ALA A 597 3.54 11.23 -2.04
CA ALA A 597 2.52 11.56 -3.03
C ALA A 597 1.12 11.70 -2.41
N SER A 598 0.74 10.76 -1.55
CA SER A 598 -0.55 10.80 -0.86
C SER A 598 -0.45 10.19 0.55
N GLY A 599 -0.01 8.95 0.63
CA GLY A 599 -0.26 8.08 1.76
C GLY A 599 -1.71 7.54 1.75
N THR A 600 -1.91 6.40 2.37
CA THR A 600 -3.24 5.83 2.66
C THR A 600 -3.35 5.36 4.10
N GLY A 601 -2.21 5.17 4.78
CA GLY A 601 -2.17 4.90 6.22
C GLY A 601 -2.83 6.01 7.03
N ASN A 602 -2.52 7.27 6.72
CA ASN A 602 -3.12 8.45 7.33
C ASN A 602 -4.67 8.41 7.31
N MET A 603 -5.27 7.97 6.20
CA MET A 603 -6.73 7.85 6.05
C MET A 603 -7.32 6.75 6.94
N LYS A 604 -6.62 5.60 7.04
CA LYS A 604 -7.04 4.46 7.87
C LYS A 604 -7.01 4.80 9.36
N PHE A 605 -5.95 5.46 9.80
CA PHE A 605 -5.81 5.92 11.18
C PHE A 605 -6.86 6.98 11.52
N MET A 606 -7.09 7.96 10.63
CA MET A 606 -8.14 8.97 10.77
C MET A 606 -9.52 8.34 10.93
N LEU A 607 -9.88 7.38 10.09
CA LEU A 607 -11.16 6.65 10.14
C LEU A 607 -11.34 5.90 11.46
N ASN A 608 -10.25 5.46 12.10
CA ASN A 608 -10.25 4.74 13.37
C ASN A 608 -9.99 5.63 14.59
N GLY A 609 -10.03 6.95 14.42
CA GLY A 609 -9.96 7.93 15.50
C GLY A 609 -8.56 8.13 16.09
N ALA A 610 -7.49 7.73 15.40
CA ALA A 610 -6.14 8.17 15.72
C ALA A 610 -5.92 9.59 15.18
N LEU A 611 -5.22 10.43 15.95
CA LEU A 611 -4.90 11.78 15.50
C LEU A 611 -3.56 11.79 14.73
N THR A 612 -3.54 12.56 13.65
CA THR A 612 -2.34 12.70 12.83
C THR A 612 -1.35 13.67 13.46
N LEU A 613 -0.12 13.22 13.63
CA LEU A 613 1.08 14.05 13.79
C LEU A 613 1.84 13.99 12.46
N GLY A 614 1.89 15.10 11.74
CA GLY A 614 2.40 15.03 10.38
C GLY A 614 2.88 16.34 9.80
N THR A 615 3.60 16.23 8.70
CA THR A 615 3.98 17.36 7.86
C THR A 615 2.84 17.70 6.89
N MET A 616 2.86 18.92 6.35
CA MET A 616 1.93 19.34 5.31
C MET A 616 2.35 18.77 3.96
N ASP A 617 2.17 17.46 3.81
CA ASP A 617 2.58 16.64 2.68
C ASP A 617 1.50 15.62 2.30
N GLY A 618 1.42 15.26 1.04
CA GLY A 618 0.45 14.29 0.54
C GLY A 618 -0.99 14.59 0.97
N ALA A 619 -1.73 13.57 1.34
CA ALA A 619 -3.12 13.71 1.80
C ALA A 619 -3.24 14.29 3.22
N ASN A 620 -2.15 14.48 3.97
CA ASN A 620 -2.20 15.19 5.25
C ASN A 620 -2.77 16.61 5.08
N VAL A 621 -2.48 17.25 3.95
CA VAL A 621 -3.03 18.59 3.62
C VAL A 621 -4.56 18.55 3.57
N GLU A 622 -5.13 17.56 2.89
CA GLU A 622 -6.58 17.39 2.78
C GLU A 622 -7.20 16.99 4.12
N ILE A 623 -6.51 16.17 4.92
CA ILE A 623 -6.94 15.85 6.30
C ILE A 623 -7.02 17.15 7.11
N ALA A 624 -5.97 17.98 7.11
CA ALA A 624 -5.93 19.24 7.85
C ALA A 624 -7.07 20.19 7.45
N GLN A 625 -7.35 20.29 6.15
CA GLN A 625 -8.45 21.10 5.62
C GLN A 625 -9.83 20.61 6.10
N LEU A 626 -10.02 19.28 6.18
CA LEU A 626 -11.28 18.67 6.57
C LEU A 626 -11.55 18.78 8.08
N VAL A 627 -10.54 18.53 8.91
CA VAL A 627 -10.73 18.45 10.36
C VAL A 627 -10.50 19.78 11.07
N GLY A 628 -9.77 20.71 10.46
CA GLY A 628 -9.35 21.98 11.06
C GLY A 628 -8.13 21.81 11.98
N GLU A 629 -7.41 22.92 12.20
CA GLU A 629 -6.13 22.97 12.93
C GLU A 629 -6.18 22.42 14.35
N ASP A 630 -7.33 22.53 15.02
CA ASP A 630 -7.53 22.03 16.38
C ASP A 630 -7.57 20.49 16.48
N ASN A 631 -7.72 19.78 15.36
CA ASN A 631 -7.96 18.35 15.33
C ASN A 631 -6.86 17.56 14.59
N ILE A 632 -5.73 18.21 14.35
CA ILE A 632 -4.51 17.65 13.74
C ILE A 632 -3.28 18.35 14.33
N TYR A 633 -2.15 17.69 14.33
CA TYR A 633 -0.87 18.25 14.79
C TYR A 633 0.09 18.30 13.62
N THR A 634 0.42 19.50 13.15
CA THR A 634 1.29 19.71 12.00
C THR A 634 2.57 20.42 12.39
N PHE A 635 3.66 20.09 11.71
CA PHE A 635 4.98 20.63 11.93
C PHE A 635 5.82 20.64 10.64
N GLY A 636 6.97 21.29 10.71
CA GLY A 636 8.05 21.21 9.73
C GLY A 636 7.96 22.20 8.58
N ALA A 637 8.99 22.21 7.77
CA ALA A 637 9.12 23.06 6.61
C ALA A 637 8.04 22.79 5.56
N SER A 638 7.65 23.83 4.82
CA SER A 638 6.70 23.70 3.72
C SER A 638 7.31 22.98 2.52
N SER A 639 6.45 22.47 1.61
CA SER A 639 6.90 21.87 0.35
C SER A 639 7.74 22.84 -0.48
N ASP A 640 7.36 24.12 -0.53
CA ASP A 640 8.07 25.14 -1.29
C ASP A 640 9.47 25.40 -0.71
N ASP A 641 9.58 25.47 0.62
CA ASP A 641 10.88 25.64 1.30
C ASP A 641 11.82 24.46 1.02
N VAL A 642 11.29 23.23 1.12
CA VAL A 642 12.06 22.00 0.85
C VAL A 642 12.53 21.96 -0.60
N ILE A 643 11.65 22.25 -1.57
CA ILE A 643 11.99 22.32 -2.98
C ILE A 643 13.08 23.36 -3.23
N ALA A 644 12.97 24.53 -2.61
CA ALA A 644 13.97 25.58 -2.70
C ALA A 644 15.33 25.16 -2.11
N LEU A 645 15.33 24.48 -0.94
CA LEU A 645 16.56 23.97 -0.32
C LEU A 645 17.29 22.94 -1.20
N TYR A 646 16.56 22.06 -1.88
CA TYR A 646 17.15 21.15 -2.85
C TYR A 646 17.68 21.90 -4.09
N ALA A 647 16.92 22.85 -4.63
CA ALA A 647 17.28 23.57 -5.84
C ALA A 647 18.56 24.41 -5.67
N ASN A 648 18.76 25.02 -4.50
CA ASN A 648 19.93 25.88 -4.21
C ASN A 648 21.07 25.16 -3.48
N GLY A 649 20.86 23.90 -3.05
CA GLY A 649 21.87 23.10 -2.34
C GLY A 649 22.30 23.70 -0.99
N SER A 650 21.46 24.50 -0.35
CA SER A 650 21.84 25.24 0.85
C SER A 650 21.66 24.47 2.17
N TYR A 651 20.99 23.32 2.15
CA TYR A 651 20.86 22.50 3.34
C TYR A 651 22.21 21.92 3.78
N ASN A 652 22.52 22.02 5.07
CA ASN A 652 23.76 21.53 5.65
C ASN A 652 23.47 20.84 6.99
N ALA A 653 23.38 19.51 6.98
CA ALA A 653 23.13 18.69 8.15
C ALA A 653 24.11 18.96 9.29
N ARG A 654 25.40 19.10 8.98
CA ARG A 654 26.46 19.36 9.96
C ARG A 654 26.22 20.63 10.76
N LYS A 655 25.68 21.68 10.14
CA LYS A 655 25.35 22.94 10.83
C LYS A 655 24.29 22.71 11.91
N TYR A 656 23.18 22.04 11.57
CA TYR A 656 22.13 21.71 12.56
C TYR A 656 22.67 20.87 13.73
N TYR A 657 23.47 19.86 13.40
CA TYR A 657 24.12 19.03 14.41
C TYR A 657 25.04 19.82 15.35
N ASP A 658 25.84 20.75 14.83
CA ASP A 658 26.78 21.56 15.64
C ASP A 658 26.05 22.63 16.49
N GLU A 659 24.94 23.21 15.99
CA GLU A 659 24.21 24.31 16.62
C GLU A 659 23.13 23.83 17.60
N ASN A 660 22.55 22.62 17.47
CA ASN A 660 21.50 22.09 18.35
C ASN A 660 22.06 20.99 19.26
N GLU A 661 22.20 21.30 20.55
CA GLU A 661 22.78 20.38 21.54
C GLU A 661 21.88 19.15 21.79
N GLU A 662 20.56 19.29 21.83
CA GLU A 662 19.64 18.16 22.04
C GLU A 662 19.68 17.21 20.85
N LEU A 663 19.64 17.75 19.65
CA LEU A 663 19.78 16.96 18.42
C LEU A 663 21.11 16.20 18.43
N ARG A 664 22.22 16.90 18.73
CA ARG A 664 23.55 16.27 18.77
C ARG A 664 23.60 15.13 19.78
N LYS A 665 23.06 15.32 20.99
CA LYS A 665 23.00 14.27 22.01
C LYS A 665 22.19 13.06 21.55
N ALA A 666 21.06 13.29 20.87
CA ALA A 666 20.23 12.21 20.35
C ALA A 666 20.95 11.45 19.22
N VAL A 667 21.61 12.15 18.30
CA VAL A 667 22.36 11.54 17.19
C VAL A 667 23.57 10.76 17.71
N ASP A 668 24.35 11.34 18.63
CA ASP A 668 25.53 10.68 19.21
C ASP A 668 25.17 9.45 20.03
N PHE A 669 23.97 9.38 20.59
CA PHE A 669 23.49 8.22 21.32
C PHE A 669 23.42 6.96 20.44
N LEU A 670 23.24 7.10 19.12
CA LEU A 670 23.28 5.97 18.19
C LEU A 670 24.58 5.17 18.28
N THR A 671 25.68 5.84 18.64
CA THR A 671 27.01 5.22 18.78
C THR A 671 27.49 5.20 20.23
N SER A 672 26.58 5.37 21.19
CA SER A 672 26.88 5.27 22.62
C SER A 672 27.26 3.85 23.04
N GLN A 673 27.85 3.73 24.23
CA GLN A 673 28.20 2.43 24.77
C GLN A 673 26.98 1.53 24.97
N GLU A 674 25.86 2.09 25.37
CA GLU A 674 24.58 1.39 25.54
C GLU A 674 24.12 0.77 24.22
N MET A 675 24.08 1.55 23.14
CA MET A 675 23.68 1.07 21.81
C MET A 675 24.69 0.04 21.26
N LEU A 676 25.99 0.30 21.38
CA LEU A 676 27.05 -0.61 20.91
C LEU A 676 27.12 -1.92 21.68
N SER A 677 26.59 -1.96 22.93
CA SER A 677 26.56 -3.19 23.71
C SER A 677 25.57 -4.22 23.21
N VAL A 678 24.55 -3.80 22.49
CA VAL A 678 23.46 -4.65 21.95
C VAL A 678 23.41 -4.66 20.43
N GLY A 679 23.85 -3.58 19.78
CA GLY A 679 23.80 -3.40 18.33
C GLY A 679 25.14 -3.65 17.64
N ASN A 680 25.10 -3.75 16.32
CA ASN A 680 26.29 -3.88 15.49
C ASN A 680 26.88 -2.49 15.20
N GLY A 681 28.14 -2.27 15.60
CA GLY A 681 28.82 -0.99 15.44
C GLY A 681 28.87 -0.47 14.00
N GLU A 682 29.13 -1.33 13.02
CA GLU A 682 29.19 -0.93 11.61
C GLU A 682 27.88 -0.30 11.14
N ASN A 683 26.74 -0.92 11.45
CA ASN A 683 25.42 -0.40 11.10
C ASN A 683 25.11 0.94 11.80
N LEU A 684 25.41 1.01 13.11
CA LEU A 684 25.15 2.21 13.90
C LEU A 684 26.04 3.40 13.50
N TYR A 685 27.32 3.18 13.29
CA TYR A 685 28.23 4.24 12.81
C TYR A 685 27.89 4.68 11.39
N ARG A 686 27.46 3.77 10.50
CA ARG A 686 27.06 4.14 9.15
C ARG A 686 25.83 5.04 9.17
N LEU A 687 24.82 4.71 9.98
CA LEU A 687 23.62 5.55 10.14
C LEU A 687 23.99 6.93 10.74
N HIS A 688 24.79 6.96 11.80
CA HIS A 688 25.27 8.21 12.40
C HIS A 688 25.97 9.10 11.38
N ASN A 689 26.91 8.52 10.63
CA ASN A 689 27.70 9.26 9.63
C ASN A 689 26.82 9.77 8.46
N GLU A 690 25.82 8.98 8.02
CA GLU A 690 24.89 9.39 6.99
C GLU A 690 24.04 10.58 7.45
N LEU A 691 23.54 10.55 8.69
CA LEU A 691 22.75 11.65 9.25
C LEU A 691 23.60 12.93 9.40
N VAL A 692 24.81 12.84 10.00
CA VAL A 692 25.67 14.01 10.22
C VAL A 692 26.26 14.54 8.91
N GLY A 693 26.58 13.66 7.96
CA GLY A 693 27.28 14.01 6.73
C GLY A 693 26.40 14.47 5.59
N LYS A 694 25.21 13.89 5.46
CA LYS A 694 24.32 14.13 4.32
C LYS A 694 22.90 14.51 4.72
N ASP A 695 22.26 13.66 5.54
CA ASP A 695 20.83 13.80 5.90
C ASP A 695 19.99 14.25 4.71
N TRP A 696 20.03 13.47 3.63
CA TRP A 696 19.45 13.83 2.34
C TRP A 696 17.96 14.21 2.43
N PHE A 697 17.25 13.67 3.41
CA PHE A 697 15.85 13.97 3.65
C PHE A 697 15.61 14.93 4.83
N MET A 698 16.60 15.77 5.14
CA MET A 698 16.47 16.93 6.01
C MET A 698 15.82 16.62 7.36
N THR A 699 16.19 15.50 7.97
CA THR A 699 15.69 15.07 9.29
C THR A 699 15.96 16.12 10.35
N PHE A 700 17.15 16.73 10.33
CA PHE A 700 17.59 17.71 11.31
C PHE A 700 16.89 19.07 11.18
N LEU A 701 16.44 19.41 9.96
CA LEU A 701 15.69 20.65 9.70
C LEU A 701 14.43 20.74 10.57
N ASP A 702 13.69 19.64 10.65
CA ASP A 702 12.38 19.61 11.30
C ASP A 702 12.41 19.03 12.72
N PHE A 703 13.60 18.65 13.25
CA PHE A 703 13.71 17.94 14.54
C PHE A 703 13.10 18.71 15.72
N GLU A 704 13.43 19.98 15.86
CA GLU A 704 12.96 20.81 16.98
C GLU A 704 11.44 21.00 16.94
N ASP A 705 10.91 21.41 15.80
CA ASP A 705 9.47 21.62 15.60
C ASP A 705 8.65 20.32 15.78
N TYR A 706 9.21 19.19 15.31
CA TYR A 706 8.63 17.87 15.55
C TYR A 706 8.56 17.55 17.05
N CYS A 707 9.65 17.77 17.78
CA CYS A 707 9.70 17.51 19.22
C CYS A 707 8.69 18.37 19.99
N GLU A 708 8.63 19.67 19.71
CA GLU A 708 7.70 20.60 20.36
C GLU A 708 6.24 20.25 20.05
N THR A 709 5.94 19.92 18.80
CA THR A 709 4.57 19.57 18.39
C THR A 709 4.13 18.25 19.02
N LYS A 710 5.03 17.27 19.10
CA LYS A 710 4.73 15.97 19.72
C LYS A 710 4.57 16.10 21.24
N GLU A 711 5.36 16.93 21.93
CA GLU A 711 5.17 17.23 23.36
C GLU A 711 3.79 17.84 23.62
N ARG A 712 3.39 18.86 22.84
CA ARG A 712 2.05 19.46 22.93
C ARG A 712 0.94 18.44 22.71
N MET A 713 1.12 17.55 21.73
CA MET A 713 0.16 16.47 21.45
C MET A 713 0.02 15.50 22.62
N LEU A 714 1.13 15.12 23.25
CA LEU A 714 1.14 14.25 24.43
C LEU A 714 0.52 14.93 25.67
N GLU A 715 0.69 16.24 25.82
CA GLU A 715 0.03 17.04 26.86
C GLU A 715 -1.48 17.07 26.65
N ASP A 716 -1.96 17.34 25.44
CA ASP A 716 -3.39 17.36 25.11
C ASP A 716 -4.06 15.99 25.34
N LEU A 717 -3.31 14.90 25.21
CA LEU A 717 -3.79 13.54 25.43
C LEU A 717 -4.17 13.27 26.91
N ALA A 718 -3.75 14.11 27.85
CA ALA A 718 -4.16 14.06 29.26
C ALA A 718 -5.64 14.48 29.46
N ASP A 719 -6.22 15.27 28.55
CA ASP A 719 -7.64 15.56 28.52
C ASP A 719 -8.36 14.47 27.69
N GLU A 720 -8.75 13.40 28.35
CA GLU A 720 -9.40 12.24 27.68
C GLU A 720 -10.69 12.64 26.94
N LYS A 721 -11.48 13.60 27.46
CA LYS A 721 -12.69 14.06 26.80
C LYS A 721 -12.37 14.90 25.56
N GLY A 722 -11.45 15.85 25.69
CA GLY A 722 -10.99 16.66 24.56
C GLY A 722 -10.38 15.80 23.46
N TRP A 723 -9.60 14.80 23.84
CA TRP A 723 -9.01 13.85 22.90
C TRP A 723 -10.08 13.02 22.15
N ALA A 724 -11.06 12.48 22.89
CA ALA A 724 -12.16 11.72 22.30
C ALA A 724 -13.00 12.57 21.33
N LYS A 725 -13.19 13.87 21.64
CA LYS A 725 -13.84 14.83 20.75
C LYS A 725 -13.06 15.05 19.46
N LYS A 726 -11.74 15.29 19.54
CA LYS A 726 -10.86 15.39 18.37
C LYS A 726 -10.91 14.10 17.53
N ALA A 727 -10.88 12.93 18.16
CA ALA A 727 -11.00 11.63 17.49
C ALA A 727 -12.35 11.50 16.75
N LEU A 728 -13.45 11.87 17.37
CA LEU A 728 -14.78 11.83 16.74
C LEU A 728 -14.87 12.76 15.52
N VAL A 729 -14.29 13.96 15.60
CA VAL A 729 -14.22 14.89 14.46
C VAL A 729 -13.45 14.26 13.30
N ASN A 730 -12.31 13.61 13.58
CA ASN A 730 -11.53 12.90 12.56
C ASN A 730 -12.35 11.78 11.89
N ILE A 731 -13.03 10.95 12.68
CA ILE A 731 -13.91 9.88 12.15
C ILE A 731 -15.02 10.48 11.29
N ALA A 732 -15.68 11.52 11.77
CA ALA A 732 -16.78 12.17 11.06
C ALA A 732 -16.37 12.74 9.70
N LYS A 733 -15.15 13.23 9.60
CA LYS A 733 -14.60 13.82 8.36
C LYS A 733 -13.88 12.81 7.45
N ALA A 734 -13.73 11.56 7.89
CA ALA A 734 -13.03 10.54 7.12
C ALA A 734 -13.82 10.04 5.89
N GLY A 735 -15.11 10.38 5.76
CA GLY A 735 -15.94 9.96 4.63
C GLY A 735 -15.36 10.32 3.27
N PHE A 736 -14.73 11.48 3.14
CA PHE A 736 -14.05 11.92 1.92
C PHE A 736 -13.00 10.90 1.43
N PHE A 737 -12.36 10.16 2.33
CA PHE A 737 -11.34 9.17 1.99
C PHE A 737 -11.89 7.76 1.70
N SER A 738 -13.20 7.63 1.46
CA SER A 738 -13.75 6.38 0.92
C SER A 738 -13.23 6.12 -0.49
N SER A 739 -12.73 4.90 -0.76
CA SER A 739 -12.36 4.50 -2.11
C SER A 739 -13.55 4.44 -3.07
N ASP A 740 -14.78 4.34 -2.55
CA ASP A 740 -15.99 4.42 -3.38
C ASP A 740 -16.12 5.79 -4.03
N ARG A 741 -15.86 6.88 -3.28
CA ARG A 741 -15.77 8.23 -3.84
C ARG A 741 -14.69 8.31 -4.91
N THR A 742 -13.47 7.82 -4.61
CA THR A 742 -12.35 7.86 -5.55
C THR A 742 -12.71 7.16 -6.85
N ILE A 743 -13.25 5.95 -6.77
CA ILE A 743 -13.63 5.15 -7.95
C ILE A 743 -14.78 5.79 -8.73
N ALA A 744 -15.76 6.37 -8.04
CA ALA A 744 -16.83 7.12 -8.71
C ALA A 744 -16.27 8.31 -9.52
N GLU A 745 -15.27 9.03 -9.00
CA GLU A 745 -14.58 10.10 -9.71
C GLU A 745 -13.77 9.58 -10.91
N TYR A 746 -13.01 8.49 -10.75
CA TYR A 746 -12.32 7.85 -11.89
C TYR A 746 -13.30 7.44 -12.98
N ASN A 747 -14.41 6.80 -12.60
CA ASN A 747 -15.40 6.37 -13.58
C ASN A 747 -16.06 7.53 -14.32
N LYS A 748 -16.43 8.58 -13.57
CA LYS A 748 -17.07 9.78 -14.12
C LYS A 748 -16.17 10.53 -15.11
N ASP A 749 -14.88 10.69 -14.76
CA ASP A 749 -14.00 11.61 -15.46
C ASP A 749 -13.06 10.93 -16.46
N ILE A 750 -12.79 9.62 -16.28
CA ILE A 750 -11.74 8.92 -17.04
C ILE A 750 -12.27 7.66 -17.74
N TRP A 751 -12.94 6.74 -17.04
CA TRP A 751 -13.26 5.44 -17.59
C TRP A 751 -14.56 5.39 -18.38
N HIS A 752 -15.61 6.02 -17.89
CA HIS A 752 -16.95 6.05 -18.48
C HIS A 752 -17.51 4.64 -18.74
N LEU A 753 -17.51 3.78 -17.71
CA LEU A 753 -18.00 2.39 -17.75
C LEU A 753 -19.52 2.31 -17.71
#